data_e5dcce7f5fc2b94bc4fb92e29af4a413
#
_entry.id   e5dcce7f5fc2b94bc4fb92e29af4a413
#
_cell.length_a   1.000
_cell.length_b   1.000
_cell.length_c   1.000
_cell.angle_alpha   90.00
_cell.angle_beta   90.00
_cell.angle_gamma   90.00
#
_symmetry.space_group_name_H-M   'P 1'
#
loop_
_entity.id
_entity.type
_entity.pdbx_description
1 polymer ?
#
loop_
_entity_poly.entity_id
_entity_poly.type
_entity_poly.pdbx_seq_one_letter_code
_entity_poly.pdbx_strand_id
1 'polypeptide(L)'
;MAPCDDKASQSNPEEVAATHVSLLMDVDFDTQVIQATAQYEVEIVADGATAFILDTSKLTIGTVTVDGEPARWVQHRRHSIYGSALDIRLPTADYSKGQRLQVKISFCTSPRSTAIQWLPPAQTYGGKRPYLFTQGQAIHARSLLPCQDCPSVKITYDANVTVPAWATCLMSALESAAPVTAAKGDKRTFSWKQVVPMPSYLVAVAVGELESRAISSRCKIWSEPGVVDKAAFDFSQTEEFLAAAEGLAGPYEWGRYDVLCLPPSFPYGGMENPCLTFVTPTLLSGDKSLAFVIAHEISHSWTGNLVTNRTWEHFWLNEGWTMWLERNIMTQVTGDPEYYDFDAMQGYRSLQDSVSLFESTGALALTKLVPDLDGVDPDDAFSSVPYEKGFALLNELQRRVGVDAFHAFAKEYIKEFRRSTVDSDEFKAFFLGKFPDKVGQLMDFDWDAWFYNPGMPTETPTFNRTLCEESEGLADTWANAARGEVSEVADAQEAKFAAWTSPQQVTFLQRLVDLSSSETDKDGAIAVTFSLPLLQAMDKAYSLTKTGNSEVRFCWHKLCLRAKALFIVPHVLDFVTSMGRMKFTRPLYRELFTLGGDARVTAVNTFKERASFYHPICRTMVAKDLMVDLDEGPRAPKRSLSLASLGMSRTSSDVNFGASIGTSAATETAAGAASGATAFLRELSSGLRREDSVSGGGGGGGGGAGGKKWKVAAVVGVVVVAAAAVVVGRARRG
;
A
#
# COMPACT_ATOMS: atom_id res chain seq x y z
N MET A 1 -21.75 -17.76 -2.49
CA MET A 1 -20.86 -16.72 -1.95
C MET A 1 -21.67 -15.85 -1.03
N ALA A 2 -21.11 -15.41 0.10
CA ALA A 2 -21.75 -14.34 0.87
C ALA A 2 -21.76 -13.05 0.03
N PRO A 3 -22.71 -12.14 0.25
CA PRO A 3 -22.76 -10.88 -0.48
C PRO A 3 -21.40 -10.15 -0.38
N CYS A 4 -20.90 -9.62 -1.49
CA CYS A 4 -19.74 -8.75 -1.46
C CYS A 4 -20.22 -7.34 -1.07
N ASP A 5 -20.02 -6.97 0.17
CA ASP A 5 -20.31 -5.62 0.67
C ASP A 5 -19.03 -4.76 0.69
N ASP A 6 -18.17 -4.94 -0.32
CA ASP A 6 -16.96 -4.14 -0.46
C ASP A 6 -17.29 -2.73 -0.92
N LYS A 7 -17.23 -1.79 0.01
CA LYS A 7 -17.53 -0.37 -0.20
C LYS A 7 -16.56 0.31 -1.18
N ALA A 8 -15.42 -0.31 -1.46
CA ALA A 8 -14.44 0.19 -2.41
C ALA A 8 -14.71 -0.25 -3.86
N SER A 9 -15.70 -1.12 -4.10
CA SER A 9 -16.10 -1.58 -5.43
C SER A 9 -17.52 -1.11 -5.79
N GLN A 10 -17.75 -0.86 -7.09
CA GLN A 10 -19.07 -0.54 -7.66
C GLN A 10 -19.65 -1.72 -8.44
N SER A 11 -18.99 -2.88 -8.43
CA SER A 11 -19.38 -4.09 -9.15
C SER A 11 -20.47 -4.87 -8.42
N ASN A 12 -21.09 -5.86 -9.10
CA ASN A 12 -22.20 -6.66 -8.57
C ASN A 12 -21.93 -8.17 -8.58
N PRO A 13 -20.87 -8.65 -7.91
CA PRO A 13 -20.50 -10.07 -7.93
C PRO A 13 -21.54 -11.00 -7.28
N GLU A 14 -22.43 -10.47 -6.47
CA GLU A 14 -23.58 -11.19 -5.88
C GLU A 14 -24.67 -11.52 -6.90
N GLU A 15 -24.73 -10.82 -8.04
CA GLU A 15 -25.66 -11.10 -9.15
C GLU A 15 -24.97 -11.84 -10.29
N VAL A 16 -23.80 -11.35 -10.73
CA VAL A 16 -23.02 -11.89 -11.84
C VAL A 16 -21.54 -11.85 -11.48
N ALA A 17 -20.90 -13.00 -11.37
CA ALA A 17 -19.50 -13.11 -10.96
C ALA A 17 -18.61 -13.58 -12.12
N ALA A 18 -17.48 -12.90 -12.31
CA ALA A 18 -16.39 -13.38 -13.17
C ALA A 18 -15.73 -14.62 -12.55
N THR A 19 -15.43 -15.63 -13.36
CA THR A 19 -14.74 -16.86 -12.94
C THR A 19 -13.39 -17.02 -13.66
N HIS A 20 -13.28 -16.50 -14.87
CA HIS A 20 -12.07 -16.54 -15.68
C HIS A 20 -11.97 -15.32 -16.60
N VAL A 21 -10.75 -14.91 -16.91
CA VAL A 21 -10.49 -13.89 -17.95
C VAL A 21 -9.34 -14.30 -18.87
N SER A 22 -9.58 -14.25 -20.19
CA SER A 22 -8.54 -14.34 -21.22
C SER A 22 -8.15 -12.94 -21.68
N LEU A 23 -6.86 -12.59 -21.60
CA LEU A 23 -6.31 -11.27 -21.89
C LEU A 23 -5.47 -11.30 -23.17
N LEU A 24 -5.76 -10.41 -24.12
CA LEU A 24 -4.87 -10.09 -25.22
C LEU A 24 -4.37 -8.67 -25.04
N MET A 25 -3.06 -8.46 -24.90
CA MET A 25 -2.44 -7.18 -24.61
C MET A 25 -1.37 -6.83 -25.63
N ASP A 26 -1.36 -5.60 -26.13
CA ASP A 26 -0.28 -5.04 -26.94
C ASP A 26 0.29 -3.81 -26.25
N VAL A 27 1.55 -3.89 -25.82
CA VAL A 27 2.24 -2.86 -25.04
C VAL A 27 2.92 -1.87 -25.97
N ASP A 28 2.52 -0.60 -25.89
CA ASP A 28 3.10 0.50 -26.66
C ASP A 28 3.81 1.48 -25.73
N PHE A 29 5.15 1.45 -25.74
CA PHE A 29 5.99 2.36 -24.97
C PHE A 29 6.01 3.80 -25.51
N ASP A 30 5.75 3.99 -26.81
CA ASP A 30 5.80 5.32 -27.41
C ASP A 30 4.59 6.17 -27.00
N THR A 31 3.42 5.54 -26.95
CA THR A 31 2.17 6.18 -26.50
C THR A 31 1.86 5.94 -25.02
N GLN A 32 2.61 5.07 -24.36
CA GLN A 32 2.41 4.69 -22.96
C GLN A 32 1.00 4.15 -22.69
N VAL A 33 0.55 3.24 -23.52
CA VAL A 33 -0.76 2.57 -23.36
C VAL A 33 -0.61 1.06 -23.60
N ILE A 34 -1.53 0.30 -23.05
CA ILE A 34 -1.76 -1.10 -23.39
C ILE A 34 -3.10 -1.15 -24.13
N GLN A 35 -3.08 -1.58 -25.37
CA GLN A 35 -4.30 -1.92 -26.13
C GLN A 35 -4.65 -3.36 -25.79
N ALA A 36 -5.87 -3.61 -25.36
CA ALA A 36 -6.22 -4.90 -24.83
C ALA A 36 -7.65 -5.35 -25.17
N THR A 37 -7.83 -6.66 -25.10
CA THR A 37 -9.14 -7.32 -25.09
C THR A 37 -9.18 -8.24 -23.88
N ALA A 38 -10.24 -8.13 -23.07
CA ALA A 38 -10.57 -9.05 -22.00
C ALA A 38 -11.81 -9.85 -22.42
N GLN A 39 -11.73 -11.18 -22.34
CA GLN A 39 -12.85 -12.08 -22.55
C GLN A 39 -13.12 -12.82 -21.24
N TYR A 40 -14.24 -12.51 -20.61
CA TYR A 40 -14.65 -13.08 -19.34
C TYR A 40 -15.55 -14.28 -19.54
N GLU A 41 -15.34 -15.32 -18.72
CA GLU A 41 -16.36 -16.28 -18.37
C GLU A 41 -17.05 -15.79 -17.12
N VAL A 42 -18.35 -15.55 -17.17
CA VAL A 42 -19.14 -15.10 -16.02
C VAL A 42 -20.21 -16.10 -15.66
N GLU A 43 -20.52 -16.20 -14.38
CA GLU A 43 -21.58 -17.06 -13.85
C GLU A 43 -22.69 -16.17 -13.26
N ILE A 44 -23.94 -16.50 -13.60
CA ILE A 44 -25.11 -15.89 -12.98
C ILE A 44 -25.24 -16.44 -11.56
N VAL A 45 -25.16 -15.58 -10.57
CA VAL A 45 -25.21 -15.92 -9.14
C VAL A 45 -26.62 -15.76 -8.57
N ALA A 46 -27.39 -14.80 -9.11
CA ALA A 46 -28.78 -14.55 -8.73
C ALA A 46 -29.73 -14.64 -9.94
N ASP A 47 -30.92 -15.24 -9.74
CA ASP A 47 -31.93 -15.28 -10.78
C ASP A 47 -32.39 -13.90 -11.22
N GLY A 48 -32.61 -13.69 -12.51
CA GLY A 48 -33.08 -12.42 -13.05
C GLY A 48 -32.04 -11.33 -13.16
N ALA A 49 -30.76 -11.67 -13.09
CA ALA A 49 -29.66 -10.71 -13.28
C ALA A 49 -29.78 -10.02 -14.65
N THR A 50 -29.64 -8.69 -14.68
CA THR A 50 -29.84 -7.85 -15.87
C THR A 50 -28.57 -7.15 -16.36
N ALA A 51 -27.53 -7.16 -15.57
CA ALA A 51 -26.29 -6.47 -15.86
C ALA A 51 -25.08 -7.20 -15.29
N PHE A 52 -23.94 -7.08 -15.98
CA PHE A 52 -22.61 -7.39 -15.45
C PHE A 52 -21.87 -6.07 -15.24
N ILE A 53 -21.58 -5.74 -13.99
CA ILE A 53 -20.99 -4.45 -13.60
C ILE A 53 -19.54 -4.65 -13.19
N LEU A 54 -18.64 -3.83 -13.77
CA LEU A 54 -17.21 -3.86 -13.54
C LEU A 54 -16.72 -2.49 -13.05
N ASP A 55 -15.68 -2.48 -12.23
CA ASP A 55 -14.92 -1.29 -11.88
C ASP A 55 -13.95 -0.92 -13.02
N THR A 56 -13.84 0.38 -13.30
CA THR A 56 -12.87 0.95 -14.24
C THR A 56 -12.30 2.26 -13.70
N SER A 57 -11.05 2.56 -14.04
CA SER A 57 -10.47 3.87 -13.77
C SER A 57 -9.58 4.30 -14.94
N LYS A 58 -9.94 5.40 -15.61
CA LYS A 58 -9.17 5.98 -16.73
C LYS A 58 -8.98 5.02 -17.93
N LEU A 59 -9.81 4.01 -18.06
CA LEU A 59 -9.85 3.14 -19.23
C LEU A 59 -10.75 3.75 -20.33
N THR A 60 -10.34 3.58 -21.57
CA THR A 60 -11.19 3.84 -22.73
C THR A 60 -11.81 2.54 -23.20
N ILE A 61 -13.13 2.41 -23.08
CA ILE A 61 -13.87 1.22 -23.47
C ILE A 61 -14.25 1.31 -24.95
N GLY A 62 -14.03 0.23 -25.68
CA GLY A 62 -14.39 0.10 -27.10
C GLY A 62 -15.62 -0.75 -27.32
N THR A 63 -15.46 -1.89 -28.01
CA THR A 63 -16.56 -2.83 -28.27
C THR A 63 -16.81 -3.73 -27.09
N VAL A 64 -18.08 -3.99 -26.79
CA VAL A 64 -18.53 -4.97 -25.79
C VAL A 64 -19.50 -5.92 -26.46
N THR A 65 -19.29 -7.23 -26.26
CA THR A 65 -20.20 -8.29 -26.72
C THR A 65 -20.53 -9.24 -25.57
N VAL A 66 -21.74 -9.79 -25.59
CA VAL A 66 -22.19 -10.89 -24.72
C VAL A 66 -22.56 -12.05 -25.63
N ASP A 67 -21.96 -13.22 -25.43
CA ASP A 67 -22.08 -14.40 -26.25
C ASP A 67 -21.88 -14.15 -27.77
N GLY A 68 -20.97 -13.24 -28.10
CA GLY A 68 -20.66 -12.84 -29.47
C GLY A 68 -21.53 -11.71 -30.03
N GLU A 69 -22.65 -11.41 -29.44
CA GLU A 69 -23.57 -10.34 -29.89
C GLU A 69 -23.22 -8.98 -29.24
N PRO A 70 -23.34 -7.87 -29.98
CA PRO A 70 -23.09 -6.55 -29.43
C PRO A 70 -23.99 -6.22 -28.24
N ALA A 71 -23.38 -5.83 -27.11
CA ALA A 71 -24.10 -5.49 -25.89
C ALA A 71 -24.22 -3.96 -25.72
N ARG A 72 -25.31 -3.55 -25.07
CA ARG A 72 -25.45 -2.16 -24.59
C ARG A 72 -24.66 -2.01 -23.30
N TRP A 73 -23.91 -0.92 -23.18
CA TRP A 73 -23.14 -0.62 -21.97
C TRP A 73 -23.09 0.88 -21.69
N VAL A 74 -22.87 1.21 -20.43
CA VAL A 74 -22.69 2.59 -19.96
C VAL A 74 -21.52 2.64 -19.00
N GLN A 75 -20.56 3.51 -19.23
CA GLN A 75 -19.56 3.87 -18.24
C GLN A 75 -20.09 5.07 -17.45
N HIS A 76 -20.39 4.84 -16.17
CA HIS A 76 -20.99 5.85 -15.30
C HIS A 76 -20.01 6.98 -14.97
N ARG A 77 -20.56 8.08 -14.43
CA ARG A 77 -19.76 9.23 -14.00
C ARG A 77 -18.71 8.77 -13.00
N ARG A 78 -17.48 9.28 -13.19
CA ARG A 78 -16.36 8.92 -12.34
C ARG A 78 -16.54 9.41 -10.90
N HIS A 79 -16.43 8.52 -9.94
CA HIS A 79 -16.19 8.83 -8.54
C HIS A 79 -14.71 9.19 -8.32
N SER A 80 -14.41 10.10 -7.38
CA SER A 80 -13.04 10.57 -7.11
C SER A 80 -12.08 9.47 -6.66
N ILE A 81 -12.57 8.55 -5.83
CA ILE A 81 -11.82 7.43 -5.27
C ILE A 81 -12.05 6.17 -6.12
N TYR A 82 -13.29 5.74 -6.27
CA TYR A 82 -13.64 4.41 -6.78
C TYR A 82 -13.62 4.28 -8.31
N GLY A 83 -13.35 5.34 -9.06
CA GLY A 83 -13.37 5.29 -10.52
C GLY A 83 -14.79 5.32 -11.08
N SER A 84 -15.08 4.52 -12.12
CA SER A 84 -16.37 4.48 -12.80
C SER A 84 -16.87 3.05 -12.92
N ALA A 85 -18.13 2.81 -12.59
CA ALA A 85 -18.79 1.56 -12.93
C ALA A 85 -18.98 1.44 -14.46
N LEU A 86 -18.65 0.29 -15.02
CA LEU A 86 -18.97 -0.12 -16.37
C LEU A 86 -20.15 -1.09 -16.31
N ASP A 87 -21.35 -0.59 -16.61
CA ASP A 87 -22.61 -1.33 -16.60
C ASP A 87 -22.84 -1.95 -17.98
N ILE A 88 -22.75 -3.27 -18.10
CA ILE A 88 -22.97 -4.03 -19.33
C ILE A 88 -24.30 -4.74 -19.22
N ARG A 89 -25.27 -4.34 -20.04
CA ARG A 89 -26.60 -4.90 -20.05
C ARG A 89 -26.60 -6.30 -20.67
N LEU A 90 -27.12 -7.28 -19.93
CA LEU A 90 -27.33 -8.61 -20.43
C LEU A 90 -28.49 -8.64 -21.43
N PRO A 91 -28.46 -9.52 -22.47
CA PRO A 91 -29.45 -9.56 -23.56
C PRO A 91 -30.90 -9.82 -23.11
N THR A 92 -31.07 -10.54 -22.02
CA THR A 92 -32.38 -10.87 -21.42
C THR A 92 -32.32 -10.75 -19.90
N ALA A 93 -33.46 -10.73 -19.23
CA ALA A 93 -33.58 -10.83 -17.76
C ALA A 93 -33.96 -12.27 -17.31
N ASP A 94 -34.06 -13.23 -18.23
CA ASP A 94 -34.54 -14.59 -17.94
C ASP A 94 -33.42 -15.55 -17.56
N TYR A 95 -32.28 -14.98 -17.11
CA TYR A 95 -31.14 -15.80 -16.65
C TYR A 95 -31.43 -16.42 -15.29
N SER A 96 -31.07 -17.71 -15.19
CA SER A 96 -31.14 -18.47 -13.95
C SER A 96 -29.76 -18.66 -13.34
N LYS A 97 -29.73 -18.75 -12.02
CA LYS A 97 -28.51 -19.04 -11.26
C LYS A 97 -27.76 -20.25 -11.80
N GLY A 98 -26.44 -20.15 -11.95
CA GLY A 98 -25.55 -21.18 -12.48
C GLY A 98 -25.36 -21.13 -14.00
N GLN A 99 -26.12 -20.29 -14.74
CA GLN A 99 -25.88 -20.09 -16.17
C GLN A 99 -24.55 -19.35 -16.37
N ARG A 100 -23.87 -19.64 -17.47
CA ARG A 100 -22.59 -19.05 -17.85
C ARG A 100 -22.72 -18.30 -19.15
N LEU A 101 -22.05 -17.16 -19.22
CA LEU A 101 -21.99 -16.28 -20.38
C LEU A 101 -20.55 -15.91 -20.70
N GLN A 102 -20.31 -15.49 -21.94
CA GLN A 102 -19.03 -14.94 -22.38
C GLN A 102 -19.18 -13.45 -22.61
N VAL A 103 -18.42 -12.63 -21.89
CA VAL A 103 -18.41 -11.17 -22.07
C VAL A 103 -17.04 -10.75 -22.59
N LYS A 104 -17.01 -10.16 -23.78
CA LYS A 104 -15.76 -9.69 -24.40
C LYS A 104 -15.74 -8.17 -24.49
N ILE A 105 -14.64 -7.56 -24.02
CA ILE A 105 -14.46 -6.12 -23.91
C ILE A 105 -13.14 -5.74 -24.58
N SER A 106 -13.18 -4.88 -25.59
CA SER A 106 -11.98 -4.22 -26.09
C SER A 106 -11.78 -2.91 -25.33
N PHE A 107 -10.56 -2.61 -24.94
CA PHE A 107 -10.26 -1.40 -24.18
C PHE A 107 -8.80 -0.93 -24.38
N CYS A 108 -8.51 0.27 -23.92
CA CYS A 108 -7.18 0.85 -23.92
C CYS A 108 -6.91 1.49 -22.54
N THR A 109 -5.71 1.27 -22.00
CA THR A 109 -5.28 1.93 -20.77
C THR A 109 -4.90 3.38 -21.03
N SER A 110 -4.66 4.15 -19.98
CA SER A 110 -4.25 5.54 -20.07
C SER A 110 -2.80 5.72 -19.60
N PRO A 111 -2.01 6.65 -20.15
CA PRO A 111 -0.72 7.05 -19.57
C PRO A 111 -0.84 7.57 -18.12
N ARG A 112 -2.06 7.88 -17.67
CA ARG A 112 -2.38 8.30 -16.30
C ARG A 112 -2.97 7.18 -15.45
N SER A 113 -2.84 5.91 -15.87
CA SER A 113 -3.20 4.76 -15.03
C SER A 113 -2.51 4.85 -13.68
N THR A 114 -3.22 4.51 -12.60
CA THR A 114 -2.62 4.45 -11.26
C THR A 114 -1.95 3.12 -10.98
N ALA A 115 -2.29 2.08 -11.73
CA ALA A 115 -1.65 0.77 -11.64
C ALA A 115 -0.35 0.67 -12.44
N ILE A 116 -0.15 1.46 -13.50
CA ILE A 116 0.94 1.27 -14.44
C ILE A 116 1.99 2.38 -14.27
N GLN A 117 3.23 1.99 -14.03
CA GLN A 117 4.36 2.91 -14.13
C GLN A 117 5.15 2.66 -15.41
N TRP A 118 5.29 3.72 -16.20
CA TRP A 118 6.12 3.78 -17.40
C TRP A 118 7.41 4.50 -17.07
N LEU A 119 8.54 3.81 -17.11
CA LEU A 119 9.85 4.37 -16.84
C LEU A 119 10.56 4.69 -18.17
N PRO A 120 10.96 5.95 -18.38
CA PRO A 120 11.83 6.28 -19.52
C PRO A 120 13.20 5.64 -19.33
N PRO A 121 14.00 5.48 -20.40
CA PRO A 121 15.33 4.89 -20.32
C PRO A 121 16.24 5.49 -19.24
N ALA A 122 16.13 6.79 -18.99
CA ALA A 122 16.93 7.48 -17.97
C ALA A 122 16.65 7.03 -16.51
N GLN A 123 15.58 6.28 -16.28
CA GLN A 123 15.17 5.75 -14.95
C GLN A 123 15.39 4.24 -14.85
N THR A 124 16.04 3.61 -15.83
CA THR A 124 16.37 2.19 -15.87
C THR A 124 17.87 1.98 -15.79
N TYR A 125 18.28 0.77 -15.43
CA TYR A 125 19.70 0.44 -15.37
C TYR A 125 20.33 0.52 -16.78
N GLY A 126 21.45 1.22 -16.87
CA GLY A 126 22.15 1.43 -18.16
C GLY A 126 21.54 2.48 -19.08
N GLY A 127 20.36 3.03 -18.80
CA GLY A 127 19.77 4.18 -19.49
C GLY A 127 19.41 3.97 -20.97
N LYS A 128 19.17 2.73 -21.41
CA LYS A 128 19.01 2.41 -22.85
C LYS A 128 17.59 2.07 -23.25
N ARG A 129 16.86 1.34 -22.43
CA ARG A 129 15.53 0.81 -22.73
C ARG A 129 14.53 1.27 -21.70
N PRO A 130 13.27 1.55 -22.08
CA PRO A 130 12.21 1.85 -21.13
C PRO A 130 11.80 0.61 -20.36
N TYR A 131 11.04 0.81 -19.28
CA TYR A 131 10.52 -0.26 -18.44
C TYR A 131 9.05 0.02 -18.09
N LEU A 132 8.28 -1.04 -17.89
CA LEU A 132 6.90 -0.98 -17.41
C LEU A 132 6.74 -2.00 -16.29
N PHE A 133 6.09 -1.61 -15.21
CA PHE A 133 5.55 -2.55 -14.24
C PHE A 133 4.20 -2.08 -13.71
N THR A 134 3.45 -3.00 -13.11
CA THR A 134 2.12 -2.73 -12.54
C THR A 134 2.11 -2.92 -11.04
N GLN A 135 1.18 -2.20 -10.37
CA GLN A 135 0.83 -2.35 -8.97
C GLN A 135 -0.68 -2.26 -8.82
N GLY A 136 -1.34 -3.37 -8.47
CA GLY A 136 -2.80 -3.48 -8.41
C GLY A 136 -3.41 -3.19 -7.05
N GLN A 137 -2.73 -3.51 -5.96
CA GLN A 137 -3.20 -3.33 -4.59
C GLN A 137 -3.23 -1.83 -4.20
N ALA A 138 -4.28 -1.31 -3.53
CA ALA A 138 -5.48 -2.02 -3.13
C ALA A 138 -6.51 -2.11 -4.29
N ILE A 139 -6.93 -0.99 -4.89
CA ILE A 139 -8.01 -0.87 -5.90
C ILE A 139 -7.53 -0.24 -7.22
N HIS A 140 -6.29 -0.53 -7.61
CA HIS A 140 -5.70 0.02 -8.84
C HIS A 140 -5.82 -0.92 -10.05
N ALA A 141 -6.14 -2.21 -9.87
CA ALA A 141 -6.32 -3.15 -10.98
C ALA A 141 -7.37 -2.67 -11.98
N ARG A 142 -8.40 -1.96 -11.54
CA ARG A 142 -9.42 -1.28 -12.38
C ARG A 142 -8.86 -0.23 -13.34
N SER A 143 -7.61 0.17 -13.20
CA SER A 143 -6.92 1.08 -14.13
C SER A 143 -5.98 0.34 -15.09
N LEU A 144 -5.85 -1.00 -14.93
CA LEU A 144 -5.16 -1.91 -15.84
C LEU A 144 -6.15 -2.65 -16.74
N LEU A 145 -7.24 -3.16 -16.19
CA LEU A 145 -8.30 -3.88 -16.91
C LEU A 145 -9.67 -3.59 -16.27
N PRO A 146 -10.80 -3.62 -17.03
CA PRO A 146 -12.13 -3.59 -16.43
C PRO A 146 -12.31 -4.86 -15.60
N CYS A 147 -12.59 -4.79 -14.31
CA CYS A 147 -12.69 -5.99 -13.44
C CYS A 147 -13.66 -5.76 -12.28
N GLN A 148 -14.11 -6.83 -11.64
CA GLN A 148 -14.70 -6.77 -10.32
C GLN A 148 -13.52 -6.63 -9.34
N ASP A 149 -13.18 -5.37 -9.00
CA ASP A 149 -11.95 -5.03 -8.29
C ASP A 149 -12.17 -5.03 -6.77
N CYS A 150 -12.56 -6.18 -6.27
CA CYS A 150 -12.73 -6.49 -4.84
C CYS A 150 -12.07 -7.84 -4.52
N PRO A 151 -11.50 -8.01 -3.32
CA PRO A 151 -10.77 -9.23 -2.96
C PRO A 151 -11.65 -10.49 -2.95
N SER A 152 -12.96 -10.33 -2.76
CA SER A 152 -13.93 -11.43 -2.71
C SER A 152 -14.12 -12.15 -4.05
N VAL A 153 -13.77 -11.52 -5.18
CA VAL A 153 -13.86 -12.13 -6.50
C VAL A 153 -12.52 -12.72 -6.90
N LYS A 154 -12.43 -14.04 -6.88
CA LYS A 154 -11.23 -14.78 -7.31
C LYS A 154 -11.45 -15.37 -8.70
N ILE A 155 -10.55 -15.03 -9.62
CA ILE A 155 -10.58 -15.46 -11.00
C ILE A 155 -9.30 -16.23 -11.37
N THR A 156 -9.41 -17.16 -12.29
CA THR A 156 -8.26 -17.66 -13.07
C THR A 156 -8.03 -16.78 -14.28
N TYR A 157 -6.84 -16.81 -14.87
CA TYR A 157 -6.63 -16.08 -16.12
C TYR A 157 -5.63 -16.78 -17.05
N ASP A 158 -5.76 -16.49 -18.32
CA ASP A 158 -4.69 -16.64 -19.31
C ASP A 158 -4.42 -15.31 -20.04
N ALA A 159 -3.21 -15.12 -20.50
CA ALA A 159 -2.83 -13.89 -21.16
C ALA A 159 -1.85 -14.12 -22.29
N ASN A 160 -2.03 -13.40 -23.40
CA ASN A 160 -1.07 -13.25 -24.46
C ASN A 160 -0.62 -11.78 -24.52
N VAL A 161 0.65 -11.51 -24.20
CA VAL A 161 1.17 -10.15 -24.11
C VAL A 161 2.21 -9.94 -25.20
N THR A 162 1.91 -9.02 -26.12
CA THR A 162 2.78 -8.64 -27.23
C THR A 162 3.59 -7.40 -26.84
N VAL A 163 4.92 -7.49 -26.96
CA VAL A 163 5.87 -6.45 -26.56
C VAL A 163 6.92 -6.25 -27.66
N PRO A 164 7.70 -5.15 -27.67
CA PRO A 164 8.84 -4.99 -28.57
C PRO A 164 9.82 -6.17 -28.49
N ALA A 165 10.44 -6.56 -29.58
CA ALA A 165 11.30 -7.76 -29.69
C ALA A 165 12.49 -7.75 -28.71
N TRP A 166 12.95 -6.58 -28.28
CA TRP A 166 14.05 -6.43 -27.31
C TRP A 166 13.61 -6.73 -25.86
N ALA A 167 12.31 -6.70 -25.56
CA ALA A 167 11.78 -6.79 -24.21
C ALA A 167 11.44 -8.23 -23.80
N THR A 168 11.59 -8.50 -22.53
CA THR A 168 11.01 -9.67 -21.85
C THR A 168 9.77 -9.22 -21.09
N CYS A 169 8.69 -10.01 -21.18
CA CYS A 169 7.45 -9.80 -20.41
C CYS A 169 7.36 -10.89 -19.35
N LEU A 170 7.03 -10.50 -18.13
CA LEU A 170 6.72 -11.40 -17.00
C LEU A 170 5.34 -11.07 -16.46
N MET A 171 4.63 -12.09 -15.94
CA MET A 171 3.32 -11.95 -15.30
C MET A 171 3.22 -12.80 -14.03
N SER A 172 2.19 -12.52 -13.22
CA SER A 172 1.80 -13.29 -12.01
C SER A 172 1.17 -14.66 -12.38
N ALA A 173 1.84 -15.44 -13.24
CA ALA A 173 1.35 -16.68 -13.83
C ALA A 173 2.50 -17.59 -14.26
N LEU A 174 2.17 -18.81 -14.67
CA LEU A 174 3.12 -19.72 -15.28
C LEU A 174 3.19 -19.47 -16.80
N GLU A 175 4.39 -19.51 -17.37
CA GLU A 175 4.58 -19.49 -18.82
C GLU A 175 3.92 -20.73 -19.44
N SER A 176 2.99 -20.51 -20.36
CA SER A 176 2.18 -21.60 -20.97
C SER A 176 2.70 -22.06 -22.32
N ALA A 177 3.47 -21.22 -22.99
CA ALA A 177 4.14 -21.54 -24.26
C ALA A 177 5.39 -20.67 -24.45
N ALA A 178 6.36 -21.18 -25.19
CA ALA A 178 7.54 -20.40 -25.57
C ALA A 178 7.16 -19.13 -26.35
N PRO A 179 7.87 -18.01 -26.13
CA PRO A 179 7.54 -16.74 -26.78
C PRO A 179 7.63 -16.83 -28.31
N VAL A 180 6.62 -16.28 -28.99
CA VAL A 180 6.53 -16.27 -30.47
C VAL A 180 6.95 -14.90 -31.00
N THR A 181 7.93 -14.88 -31.88
CA THR A 181 8.36 -13.65 -32.57
C THR A 181 7.46 -13.39 -33.79
N ALA A 182 6.98 -12.17 -33.96
CA ALA A 182 6.18 -11.76 -35.12
C ALA A 182 7.01 -11.89 -36.44
N ALA A 183 6.32 -12.11 -37.55
CA ALA A 183 6.97 -12.32 -38.86
C ALA A 183 7.90 -11.16 -39.29
N LYS A 184 7.60 -9.92 -38.84
CA LYS A 184 8.47 -8.74 -39.09
C LYS A 184 9.67 -8.67 -38.14
N GLY A 185 9.74 -9.50 -37.09
CA GLY A 185 10.83 -9.52 -36.14
C GLY A 185 10.88 -8.35 -35.15
N ASP A 186 9.87 -7.45 -35.14
CA ASP A 186 9.81 -6.23 -34.36
C ASP A 186 9.09 -6.40 -33.00
N LYS A 187 8.28 -7.46 -32.87
CA LYS A 187 7.50 -7.79 -31.67
C LYS A 187 7.63 -9.26 -31.27
N ARG A 188 7.41 -9.54 -29.99
CA ARG A 188 7.32 -10.89 -29.40
C ARG A 188 6.05 -11.00 -28.58
N THR A 189 5.42 -12.16 -28.59
CA THR A 189 4.23 -12.46 -27.77
C THR A 189 4.60 -13.54 -26.76
N PHE A 190 4.33 -13.27 -25.49
CA PHE A 190 4.49 -14.15 -24.35
C PHE A 190 3.12 -14.69 -23.93
N SER A 191 3.03 -15.97 -23.58
CA SER A 191 1.80 -16.64 -23.20
C SER A 191 1.86 -17.11 -21.76
N TRP A 192 0.88 -16.73 -20.96
CA TRP A 192 0.81 -16.95 -19.52
C TRP A 192 -0.49 -17.66 -19.12
N LYS A 193 -0.47 -18.43 -18.03
CA LYS A 193 -1.65 -19.06 -17.47
C LYS A 193 -1.61 -19.14 -15.96
N GLN A 194 -2.64 -18.61 -15.30
CA GLN A 194 -2.85 -18.73 -13.86
C GLN A 194 -4.06 -19.62 -13.60
N VAL A 195 -3.81 -20.80 -13.03
CA VAL A 195 -4.85 -21.84 -12.81
C VAL A 195 -5.41 -21.82 -11.40
N VAL A 196 -4.74 -21.13 -10.47
CA VAL A 196 -5.24 -20.95 -9.10
C VAL A 196 -6.06 -19.67 -9.05
N PRO A 197 -7.32 -19.71 -8.63
CA PRO A 197 -8.14 -18.51 -8.53
C PRO A 197 -7.54 -17.48 -7.56
N MET A 198 -7.45 -16.24 -7.99
CA MET A 198 -6.86 -15.13 -7.23
C MET A 198 -7.62 -13.82 -7.44
N PRO A 199 -7.59 -12.85 -6.51
CA PRO A 199 -8.21 -11.56 -6.70
C PRO A 199 -7.52 -10.71 -7.79
N SER A 200 -8.26 -9.74 -8.33
CA SER A 200 -7.84 -8.86 -9.44
C SER A 200 -6.55 -8.10 -9.15
N TYR A 201 -6.34 -7.65 -7.91
CA TYR A 201 -5.17 -6.83 -7.54
C TYR A 201 -3.83 -7.56 -7.68
N LEU A 202 -3.86 -8.91 -7.79
CA LEU A 202 -2.69 -9.76 -7.99
C LEU A 202 -2.34 -9.98 -9.48
N VAL A 203 -3.15 -9.48 -10.41
CA VAL A 203 -2.80 -9.50 -11.84
C VAL A 203 -1.66 -8.50 -12.09
N ALA A 204 -0.48 -9.02 -12.34
CA ALA A 204 0.72 -8.22 -12.51
C ALA A 204 1.41 -8.44 -13.84
N VAL A 205 1.98 -7.37 -14.39
CA VAL A 205 2.74 -7.35 -15.63
C VAL A 205 4.02 -6.54 -15.42
N ALA A 206 5.16 -7.07 -15.87
CA ALA A 206 6.41 -6.33 -15.98
C ALA A 206 7.03 -6.54 -17.36
N VAL A 207 7.50 -5.46 -17.98
CA VAL A 207 8.11 -5.49 -19.32
C VAL A 207 9.36 -4.64 -19.32
N GLY A 208 10.50 -5.24 -19.67
CA GLY A 208 11.78 -4.55 -19.66
C GLY A 208 12.89 -5.39 -20.29
N GLU A 209 14.12 -4.89 -20.25
CA GLU A 209 15.32 -5.66 -20.55
C GLU A 209 15.68 -6.46 -19.29
N LEU A 210 15.29 -7.75 -19.25
CA LEU A 210 15.36 -8.60 -18.06
C LEU A 210 16.21 -9.83 -18.29
N GLU A 211 16.99 -10.17 -17.26
CA GLU A 211 17.73 -11.43 -17.13
C GLU A 211 17.31 -12.18 -15.86
N SER A 212 17.62 -13.47 -15.79
CA SER A 212 17.36 -14.27 -14.60
C SER A 212 18.55 -15.09 -14.15
N ARG A 213 18.55 -15.43 -12.85
CA ARG A 213 19.46 -16.40 -12.24
C ARG A 213 18.63 -17.45 -11.51
N ALA A 214 18.89 -18.72 -11.79
CA ALA A 214 18.22 -19.83 -11.11
C ALA A 214 18.77 -20.00 -9.69
N ILE A 215 17.90 -20.04 -8.70
CA ILE A 215 18.22 -20.37 -7.31
C ILE A 215 17.92 -21.85 -7.05
N SER A 216 16.77 -22.33 -7.57
CA SER A 216 16.35 -23.72 -7.48
C SER A 216 15.61 -24.15 -8.75
N SER A 217 15.07 -25.36 -8.76
CA SER A 217 14.21 -25.84 -9.86
C SER A 217 12.92 -25.05 -10.02
N ARG A 218 12.41 -24.43 -8.94
CA ARG A 218 11.16 -23.67 -8.92
C ARG A 218 11.32 -22.18 -8.62
N CYS A 219 12.56 -21.69 -8.34
CA CYS A 219 12.84 -20.31 -8.01
C CYS A 219 13.87 -19.70 -8.95
N LYS A 220 13.56 -18.54 -9.53
CA LYS A 220 14.50 -17.68 -10.26
C LYS A 220 14.44 -16.26 -9.69
N ILE A 221 15.57 -15.59 -9.74
CA ILE A 221 15.65 -14.15 -9.48
C ILE A 221 15.78 -13.43 -10.81
N TRP A 222 14.90 -12.48 -11.07
CA TRP A 222 14.85 -11.64 -12.26
C TRP A 222 15.22 -10.21 -11.91
N SER A 223 15.93 -9.52 -12.79
CA SER A 223 16.15 -8.08 -12.74
C SER A 223 16.74 -7.58 -14.07
N GLU A 224 17.01 -6.27 -14.13
CA GLU A 224 17.80 -5.68 -15.21
C GLU A 224 19.24 -6.25 -15.21
N PRO A 225 19.92 -6.35 -16.38
CA PRO A 225 21.19 -7.08 -16.52
C PRO A 225 22.30 -6.69 -15.52
N GLY A 226 22.38 -5.41 -15.13
CA GLY A 226 23.40 -4.96 -14.19
C GLY A 226 23.04 -5.08 -12.70
N VAL A 227 21.83 -5.55 -12.37
CA VAL A 227 21.32 -5.71 -11.01
C VAL A 227 21.13 -7.17 -10.64
N VAL A 228 20.84 -8.02 -11.61
CA VAL A 228 20.41 -9.41 -11.41
C VAL A 228 21.37 -10.25 -10.56
N ASP A 229 22.69 -10.08 -10.72
CA ASP A 229 23.68 -10.87 -9.97
C ASP A 229 23.70 -10.47 -8.48
N LYS A 230 23.54 -9.18 -8.17
CA LYS A 230 23.41 -8.68 -6.80
C LYS A 230 22.11 -9.20 -6.17
N ALA A 231 21.00 -9.12 -6.91
CA ALA A 231 19.71 -9.61 -6.44
C ALA A 231 19.74 -11.13 -6.19
N ALA A 232 20.37 -11.91 -7.07
CA ALA A 232 20.53 -13.34 -6.89
C ALA A 232 21.40 -13.70 -5.67
N PHE A 233 22.39 -12.88 -5.35
CA PHE A 233 23.19 -13.05 -4.14
C PHE A 233 22.37 -12.77 -2.88
N ASP A 234 21.75 -11.60 -2.79
CA ASP A 234 21.00 -11.18 -1.60
C ASP A 234 19.77 -12.09 -1.36
N PHE A 235 19.10 -12.56 -2.41
CA PHE A 235 17.90 -13.41 -2.31
C PHE A 235 18.18 -14.91 -2.48
N SER A 236 19.43 -15.34 -2.31
CA SER A 236 19.84 -16.75 -2.52
C SER A 236 19.17 -17.75 -1.57
N GLN A 237 18.60 -17.30 -0.43
CA GLN A 237 17.90 -18.13 0.53
C GLN A 237 16.40 -18.33 0.24
N THR A 238 15.90 -17.83 -0.90
CA THR A 238 14.47 -17.91 -1.26
C THR A 238 13.90 -19.33 -1.17
N GLU A 239 14.62 -20.35 -1.64
CA GLU A 239 14.15 -21.74 -1.56
C GLU A 239 14.11 -22.28 -0.12
N GLU A 240 15.04 -21.84 0.72
CA GLU A 240 15.08 -22.20 2.15
C GLU A 240 13.87 -21.64 2.90
N PHE A 241 13.53 -20.38 2.65
CA PHE A 241 12.32 -19.74 3.19
C PHE A 241 11.05 -20.45 2.70
N LEU A 242 10.98 -20.77 1.40
CA LEU A 242 9.83 -21.47 0.82
C LEU A 242 9.62 -22.86 1.42
N ALA A 243 10.71 -23.62 1.62
CA ALA A 243 10.64 -24.94 2.24
C ALA A 243 10.21 -24.87 3.72
N ALA A 244 10.69 -23.86 4.48
CA ALA A 244 10.26 -23.61 5.84
C ALA A 244 8.76 -23.25 5.90
N ALA A 245 8.29 -22.41 5.00
CA ALA A 245 6.88 -22.04 4.89
C ALA A 245 5.98 -23.24 4.58
N GLU A 246 6.39 -24.13 3.67
CA GLU A 246 5.66 -25.37 3.38
C GLU A 246 5.54 -26.28 4.63
N GLY A 247 6.56 -26.30 5.46
CA GLY A 247 6.54 -27.03 6.74
C GLY A 247 5.50 -26.46 7.73
N LEU A 248 5.29 -25.16 7.70
CA LEU A 248 4.38 -24.44 8.61
C LEU A 248 2.94 -24.35 8.08
N ALA A 249 2.76 -24.09 6.77
CA ALA A 249 1.48 -23.71 6.18
C ALA A 249 0.89 -24.78 5.23
N GLY A 250 1.66 -25.77 4.83
CA GLY A 250 1.27 -26.82 3.88
C GLY A 250 1.80 -26.59 2.47
N PRO A 251 1.41 -27.42 1.48
CA PRO A 251 2.00 -27.41 0.15
C PRO A 251 1.90 -26.06 -0.57
N TYR A 252 2.95 -25.67 -1.28
CA TYR A 252 2.95 -24.51 -2.18
C TYR A 252 2.17 -24.83 -3.46
N GLU A 253 1.10 -24.11 -3.74
CA GLU A 253 0.15 -24.43 -4.83
C GLU A 253 0.42 -23.71 -6.15
N TRP A 254 1.24 -22.67 -6.16
CA TRP A 254 1.42 -21.79 -7.32
C TRP A 254 2.42 -22.31 -8.36
N GLY A 255 3.13 -23.41 -8.06
CA GLY A 255 4.05 -24.10 -8.96
C GLY A 255 5.45 -23.50 -9.02
N ARG A 256 5.59 -22.19 -9.23
CA ARG A 256 6.87 -21.44 -9.22
C ARG A 256 6.82 -20.28 -8.25
N TYR A 257 7.97 -19.98 -7.66
CA TYR A 257 8.18 -18.77 -6.87
C TYR A 257 9.37 -17.99 -7.45
N ASP A 258 9.12 -17.12 -8.42
CA ASP A 258 10.15 -16.24 -8.95
C ASP A 258 10.09 -14.89 -8.22
N VAL A 259 11.24 -14.21 -8.11
CA VAL A 259 11.37 -12.87 -7.54
C VAL A 259 11.87 -11.92 -8.62
N LEU A 260 11.18 -10.80 -8.79
CA LEU A 260 11.61 -9.72 -9.69
C LEU A 260 12.03 -8.50 -8.87
N CYS A 261 13.34 -8.24 -8.84
CA CYS A 261 13.89 -7.00 -8.32
C CYS A 261 13.65 -5.87 -9.34
N LEU A 262 12.72 -4.99 -9.01
CA LEU A 262 12.24 -3.89 -9.84
C LEU A 262 13.21 -2.70 -9.86
N PRO A 263 13.02 -1.73 -10.77
CA PRO A 263 13.70 -0.45 -10.72
C PRO A 263 13.42 0.33 -9.41
N PRO A 264 14.31 1.27 -9.03
CA PRO A 264 14.25 1.95 -7.74
C PRO A 264 12.95 2.70 -7.41
N SER A 265 12.14 3.03 -8.39
CA SER A 265 10.87 3.75 -8.21
C SER A 265 9.75 2.91 -7.60
N PHE A 266 9.93 1.60 -7.44
CA PHE A 266 8.93 0.72 -6.84
C PHE A 266 8.54 1.18 -5.43
N PRO A 267 7.22 1.34 -5.13
CA PRO A 267 6.78 2.10 -3.95
C PRO A 267 6.76 1.31 -2.64
N TYR A 268 6.84 -0.04 -2.70
CA TYR A 268 6.74 -0.93 -1.53
C TYR A 268 8.05 -1.68 -1.25
N GLY A 269 8.08 -2.47 -0.20
CA GLY A 269 9.16 -3.42 0.11
C GLY A 269 9.13 -4.61 -0.84
N GLY A 270 7.94 -5.22 -0.91
CA GLY A 270 7.58 -6.27 -1.84
C GLY A 270 6.12 -6.16 -2.27
N MET A 271 5.70 -7.06 -3.13
CA MET A 271 4.33 -7.30 -3.55
C MET A 271 4.20 -8.78 -3.95
N GLU A 272 3.25 -9.42 -3.34
CA GLU A 272 3.04 -10.86 -3.31
C GLU A 272 2.41 -11.44 -4.58
N ASN A 273 2.66 -10.88 -5.75
CA ASN A 273 2.09 -11.40 -7.00
C ASN A 273 2.40 -12.89 -7.16
N PRO A 274 1.40 -13.76 -7.31
CA PRO A 274 1.63 -15.20 -7.43
C PRO A 274 2.59 -15.56 -8.56
N CYS A 275 3.47 -16.52 -8.34
CA CYS A 275 4.52 -16.94 -9.27
C CYS A 275 5.62 -15.90 -9.53
N LEU A 276 5.44 -14.63 -9.16
CA LEU A 276 6.34 -13.53 -9.50
C LEU A 276 6.28 -12.41 -8.45
N THR A 277 6.86 -12.62 -7.30
CA THR A 277 6.97 -11.59 -6.26
C THR A 277 7.79 -10.41 -6.76
N PHE A 278 7.26 -9.20 -6.60
CA PHE A 278 7.99 -7.95 -6.88
C PHE A 278 8.71 -7.47 -5.63
N VAL A 279 9.94 -6.98 -5.77
CA VAL A 279 10.71 -6.41 -4.65
C VAL A 279 11.47 -5.16 -5.06
N THR A 280 11.73 -4.29 -4.07
CA THR A 280 12.52 -3.09 -4.23
C THR A 280 14.02 -3.39 -4.20
N PRO A 281 14.87 -2.68 -4.98
CA PRO A 281 16.32 -2.81 -4.88
C PRO A 281 16.91 -2.23 -3.59
N THR A 282 16.11 -1.56 -2.74
CA THR A 282 16.55 -1.12 -1.40
C THR A 282 16.83 -2.30 -0.45
N LEU A 283 16.46 -3.52 -0.84
CA LEU A 283 16.78 -4.76 -0.13
C LEU A 283 18.18 -5.32 -0.46
N LEU A 284 18.84 -4.77 -1.48
CA LEU A 284 20.16 -5.23 -1.90
C LEU A 284 21.26 -4.62 -1.01
N SER A 285 21.40 -5.17 0.18
CA SER A 285 22.40 -4.76 1.18
C SER A 285 23.80 -5.30 0.90
N GLY A 286 23.90 -6.38 0.11
CA GLY A 286 25.14 -7.07 -0.21
C GLY A 286 25.61 -8.07 0.86
N ASP A 287 24.79 -8.31 1.89
CA ASP A 287 25.04 -9.23 3.01
C ASP A 287 23.84 -10.12 3.35
N LYS A 288 22.77 -10.08 2.54
CA LYS A 288 21.49 -10.79 2.72
C LYS A 288 20.67 -10.37 3.94
N SER A 289 21.08 -9.37 4.67
CA SER A 289 20.48 -8.98 5.95
C SER A 289 19.04 -8.45 5.82
N LEU A 290 18.62 -8.04 4.61
CA LEU A 290 17.26 -7.56 4.33
C LEU A 290 16.40 -8.60 3.57
N ALA A 291 16.87 -9.85 3.45
CA ALA A 291 16.13 -10.92 2.76
C ALA A 291 14.88 -11.40 3.51
N PHE A 292 14.68 -11.01 4.77
CA PHE A 292 13.46 -11.33 5.54
C PHE A 292 12.18 -10.85 4.82
N VAL A 293 12.23 -9.78 4.03
CA VAL A 293 11.10 -9.34 3.20
C VAL A 293 10.68 -10.44 2.21
N ILE A 294 11.62 -11.27 1.70
CA ILE A 294 11.26 -12.41 0.86
C ILE A 294 10.47 -13.46 1.66
N ALA A 295 10.77 -13.66 2.95
CA ALA A 295 9.98 -14.55 3.81
C ALA A 295 8.56 -14.01 4.03
N HIS A 296 8.39 -12.68 4.12
CA HIS A 296 7.09 -12.01 4.15
C HIS A 296 6.29 -12.30 2.87
N GLU A 297 6.87 -12.02 1.70
CA GLU A 297 6.20 -12.21 0.43
C GLU A 297 5.91 -13.71 0.13
N ILE A 298 6.75 -14.62 0.59
CA ILE A 298 6.49 -16.06 0.54
C ILE A 298 5.26 -16.40 1.39
N SER A 299 5.15 -15.84 2.59
CA SER A 299 4.04 -16.09 3.52
C SER A 299 2.70 -15.76 2.89
N HIS A 300 2.64 -14.68 2.12
CA HIS A 300 1.46 -14.30 1.36
C HIS A 300 0.95 -15.36 0.39
N SER A 301 1.79 -16.30 -0.04
CA SER A 301 1.34 -17.41 -0.90
C SER A 301 0.21 -18.22 -0.25
N TRP A 302 0.13 -18.27 1.08
CA TRP A 302 -0.95 -18.88 1.84
C TRP A 302 -1.90 -17.85 2.43
N THR A 303 -1.37 -16.79 3.04
CA THR A 303 -2.13 -15.75 3.78
C THR A 303 -2.16 -14.44 2.99
N GLY A 304 -3.20 -14.25 2.22
CA GLY A 304 -3.38 -13.15 1.27
C GLY A 304 -3.78 -13.65 -0.12
N ASN A 305 -3.04 -14.62 -0.68
CA ASN A 305 -3.28 -15.12 -2.03
C ASN A 305 -4.20 -16.35 -2.04
N LEU A 306 -3.85 -17.39 -1.26
CA LEU A 306 -4.65 -18.62 -1.20
C LEU A 306 -5.89 -18.43 -0.33
N VAL A 307 -5.72 -17.87 0.88
CA VAL A 307 -6.78 -17.39 1.76
C VAL A 307 -6.71 -15.87 1.77
N THR A 308 -7.77 -15.18 1.37
CA THR A 308 -7.77 -13.73 1.17
C THR A 308 -8.82 -13.05 2.06
N ASN A 309 -8.55 -11.85 2.55
CA ASN A 309 -9.57 -11.01 3.18
C ASN A 309 -10.76 -10.78 2.25
N ARG A 310 -12.00 -10.75 2.77
CA ARG A 310 -13.19 -10.58 1.94
C ARG A 310 -13.32 -9.17 1.37
N THR A 311 -13.06 -8.14 2.21
CA THR A 311 -13.03 -6.72 1.85
C THR A 311 -11.79 -6.07 2.44
N TRP A 312 -11.44 -4.86 1.99
CA TRP A 312 -10.25 -4.14 2.48
C TRP A 312 -10.34 -3.76 3.96
N GLU A 313 -11.52 -3.74 4.55
CA GLU A 313 -11.71 -3.53 5.99
C GLU A 313 -11.12 -4.67 6.83
N HIS A 314 -11.03 -5.88 6.26
CA HIS A 314 -10.47 -7.08 6.89
C HIS A 314 -9.01 -7.36 6.49
N PHE A 315 -8.28 -6.34 6.02
CA PHE A 315 -6.92 -6.47 5.49
C PHE A 315 -5.91 -7.09 6.48
N TRP A 316 -6.17 -6.99 7.78
CA TRP A 316 -5.35 -7.64 8.79
C TRP A 316 -5.29 -9.17 8.66
N LEU A 317 -6.31 -9.80 8.05
CA LEU A 317 -6.33 -11.24 7.80
C LEU A 317 -5.27 -11.65 6.76
N ASN A 318 -4.92 -10.77 5.84
CA ASN A 318 -3.77 -10.97 4.97
C ASN A 318 -2.49 -10.69 5.77
N GLU A 319 -2.33 -9.50 6.29
CA GLU A 319 -1.06 -8.98 6.79
C GLU A 319 -0.68 -9.53 8.17
N GLY A 320 -1.61 -9.59 9.10
CA GLY A 320 -1.35 -10.10 10.44
C GLY A 320 -0.95 -11.58 10.43
N TRP A 321 -1.62 -12.41 9.62
CA TRP A 321 -1.24 -13.80 9.40
C TRP A 321 0.12 -13.92 8.71
N THR A 322 0.40 -13.05 7.75
CA THR A 322 1.68 -13.03 7.03
C THR A 322 2.83 -12.67 7.96
N MET A 323 2.67 -11.68 8.85
CA MET A 323 3.66 -11.37 9.89
C MET A 323 3.88 -12.53 10.85
N TRP A 324 2.80 -13.25 11.23
CA TRP A 324 2.94 -14.43 12.07
C TRP A 324 3.75 -15.54 11.37
N LEU A 325 3.47 -15.79 10.09
CA LEU A 325 4.16 -16.85 9.33
C LEU A 325 5.61 -16.44 9.00
N GLU A 326 5.87 -15.21 8.60
CA GLU A 326 7.21 -14.64 8.39
C GLU A 326 8.10 -14.87 9.62
N ARG A 327 7.64 -14.49 10.83
CA ARG A 327 8.39 -14.62 12.07
C ARG A 327 8.72 -16.07 12.39
N ASN A 328 7.79 -16.99 12.14
CA ASN A 328 8.03 -18.42 12.31
C ASN A 328 9.02 -18.98 11.27
N ILE A 329 8.94 -18.56 10.01
CA ILE A 329 9.91 -18.93 8.96
C ILE A 329 11.30 -18.46 9.36
N MET A 330 11.44 -17.20 9.73
CA MET A 330 12.73 -16.60 10.09
C MET A 330 13.34 -17.24 11.33
N THR A 331 12.54 -17.54 12.35
CA THR A 331 12.98 -18.27 13.52
C THR A 331 13.53 -19.66 13.15
N GLN A 332 12.85 -20.38 12.25
CA GLN A 332 13.29 -21.68 11.79
C GLN A 332 14.58 -21.62 10.97
N VAL A 333 14.68 -20.62 10.07
CA VAL A 333 15.84 -20.49 9.14
C VAL A 333 17.07 -19.94 9.85
N THR A 334 16.91 -19.00 10.77
CA THR A 334 18.03 -18.48 11.58
C THR A 334 18.48 -19.49 12.64
N GLY A 335 17.59 -20.38 13.06
CA GLY A 335 17.82 -21.29 14.19
C GLY A 335 17.88 -20.59 15.55
N ASP A 336 17.48 -19.32 15.61
CA ASP A 336 17.46 -18.50 16.82
C ASP A 336 16.03 -18.41 17.39
N PRO A 337 15.74 -19.06 18.51
CA PRO A 337 14.40 -19.04 19.11
C PRO A 337 13.99 -17.66 19.63
N GLU A 338 14.92 -16.73 19.85
CA GLU A 338 14.64 -15.37 20.32
C GLU A 338 14.27 -14.43 19.18
N TYR A 339 14.52 -14.84 17.93
CA TYR A 339 14.23 -14.00 16.74
C TYR A 339 12.75 -13.59 16.65
N TYR A 340 11.83 -14.51 16.95
CA TYR A 340 10.38 -14.25 16.89
C TYR A 340 9.98 -13.06 17.77
N ASP A 341 10.38 -13.06 19.03
CA ASP A 341 10.05 -11.99 19.97
C ASP A 341 10.81 -10.70 19.65
N PHE A 342 12.05 -10.83 19.18
CA PHE A 342 12.87 -9.69 18.79
C PHE A 342 12.23 -8.92 17.61
N ASP A 343 11.81 -9.62 16.56
CA ASP A 343 11.14 -8.98 15.41
C ASP A 343 9.75 -8.46 15.80
N ALA A 344 9.00 -9.19 16.62
CA ALA A 344 7.70 -8.76 17.13
C ALA A 344 7.78 -7.45 17.93
N MET A 345 8.86 -7.22 18.68
CA MET A 345 9.10 -5.93 19.35
C MET A 345 9.32 -4.78 18.39
N GLN A 346 10.04 -5.00 17.28
CA GLN A 346 10.24 -3.97 16.25
C GLN A 346 8.90 -3.63 15.58
N GLY A 347 8.10 -4.65 15.30
CA GLY A 347 6.75 -4.49 14.78
C GLY A 347 5.85 -3.70 15.74
N TYR A 348 5.87 -4.02 17.02
CA TYR A 348 5.08 -3.30 18.03
C TYR A 348 5.44 -1.81 18.11
N ARG A 349 6.73 -1.45 17.98
CA ARG A 349 7.17 -0.04 17.86
C ARG A 349 6.62 0.62 16.59
N SER A 350 6.67 -0.09 15.46
CA SER A 350 6.10 0.41 14.20
C SER A 350 4.59 0.67 14.31
N LEU A 351 3.88 -0.17 15.08
CA LEU A 351 2.48 0.05 15.42
C LEU A 351 2.30 1.34 16.24
N GLN A 352 3.12 1.56 17.26
CA GLN A 352 3.09 2.78 18.08
C GLN A 352 3.31 4.05 17.24
N ASP A 353 4.29 4.02 16.32
CA ASP A 353 4.56 5.13 15.39
C ASP A 353 3.34 5.41 14.49
N SER A 354 2.69 4.38 13.95
CA SER A 354 1.49 4.52 13.11
C SER A 354 0.30 5.06 13.88
N VAL A 355 0.03 4.56 15.09
CA VAL A 355 -1.05 5.04 15.94
C VAL A 355 -0.83 6.51 16.29
N SER A 356 0.37 6.90 16.71
CA SER A 356 0.73 8.28 17.03
C SER A 356 0.58 9.21 15.81
N LEU A 357 0.95 8.75 14.62
CA LEU A 357 0.77 9.51 13.39
C LEU A 357 -0.71 9.77 13.09
N PHE A 358 -1.55 8.73 13.13
CA PHE A 358 -2.99 8.88 12.88
C PHE A 358 -3.69 9.72 13.96
N GLU A 359 -3.27 9.62 15.21
CA GLU A 359 -3.77 10.49 16.28
C GLU A 359 -3.43 11.94 16.01
N SER A 360 -2.17 12.24 15.66
CA SER A 360 -1.70 13.60 15.38
C SER A 360 -2.38 14.24 14.15
N THR A 361 -2.85 13.43 13.21
CA THR A 361 -3.54 13.88 11.99
C THR A 361 -5.07 13.85 12.12
N GLY A 362 -5.62 13.42 13.28
CA GLY A 362 -7.05 13.34 13.53
C GLY A 362 -7.75 12.16 12.85
N ALA A 363 -6.99 11.18 12.38
CA ALA A 363 -7.47 9.98 11.68
C ALA A 363 -7.42 8.71 12.54
N LEU A 364 -7.51 8.84 13.88
CA LEU A 364 -7.36 7.73 14.83
C LEU A 364 -8.29 6.55 14.54
N ALA A 365 -9.47 6.80 13.93
CA ALA A 365 -10.42 5.75 13.56
C ALA A 365 -9.82 4.72 12.57
N LEU A 366 -8.83 5.09 11.75
CA LEU A 366 -8.12 4.20 10.83
C LEU A 366 -7.13 3.26 11.54
N THR A 367 -6.97 3.37 12.87
CA THR A 367 -6.17 2.46 13.69
C THR A 367 -6.98 1.31 14.29
N LYS A 368 -8.25 1.20 13.98
CA LYS A 368 -9.04 -0.01 14.22
C LYS A 368 -8.46 -1.15 13.38
N LEU A 369 -8.53 -2.37 13.89
CA LEU A 369 -8.12 -3.54 13.12
C LEU A 369 -9.10 -3.81 11.97
N VAL A 370 -10.38 -3.52 12.19
CA VAL A 370 -11.43 -3.50 11.18
C VAL A 370 -11.97 -2.08 11.09
N PRO A 371 -11.36 -1.20 10.28
CA PRO A 371 -11.82 0.17 10.09
C PRO A 371 -13.05 0.23 9.18
N ASP A 372 -13.85 1.28 9.29
CA ASP A 372 -14.87 1.62 8.29
C ASP A 372 -14.20 2.40 7.15
N LEU A 373 -14.23 1.85 5.95
CA LEU A 373 -13.63 2.44 4.74
C LEU A 373 -14.67 3.07 3.79
N ASP A 374 -15.92 3.26 4.22
CA ASP A 374 -16.91 3.94 3.37
C ASP A 374 -16.46 5.38 3.06
N GLY A 375 -16.30 5.69 1.76
CA GLY A 375 -15.80 6.99 1.29
C GLY A 375 -14.31 7.25 1.54
N VAL A 376 -13.56 6.26 2.00
CA VAL A 376 -12.10 6.32 2.24
C VAL A 376 -11.34 5.61 1.12
N ASP A 377 -10.28 6.25 0.63
CA ASP A 377 -9.33 5.58 -0.26
C ASP A 377 -8.54 4.55 0.57
N PRO A 378 -8.53 3.25 0.23
CA PRO A 378 -7.76 2.26 0.98
C PRO A 378 -6.26 2.60 1.12
N ASP A 379 -5.68 3.33 0.17
CA ASP A 379 -4.29 3.82 0.28
C ASP A 379 -4.10 4.80 1.45
N ASP A 380 -5.12 5.58 1.81
CA ASP A 380 -5.05 6.52 2.95
C ASP A 380 -5.10 5.80 4.31
N ALA A 381 -5.63 4.59 4.37
CA ALA A 381 -5.65 3.73 5.55
C ALA A 381 -4.39 2.86 5.69
N PHE A 382 -3.51 2.83 4.67
CA PHE A 382 -2.31 2.00 4.67
C PHE A 382 -1.32 2.42 5.76
N SER A 383 -1.00 1.48 6.65
CA SER A 383 -0.13 1.68 7.82
C SER A 383 0.38 0.35 8.35
N SER A 384 1.15 0.34 9.46
CA SER A 384 1.54 -0.91 10.13
C SER A 384 0.42 -1.53 10.98
N VAL A 385 -0.76 -0.91 11.07
CA VAL A 385 -1.87 -1.42 11.91
C VAL A 385 -2.34 -2.82 11.47
N PRO A 386 -2.73 -3.10 10.22
CA PRO A 386 -3.17 -4.44 9.81
C PRO A 386 -2.08 -5.50 10.02
N TYR A 387 -0.81 -5.12 9.86
CA TYR A 387 0.36 -5.98 10.07
C TYR A 387 0.54 -6.32 11.55
N GLU A 388 0.79 -5.32 12.35
CA GLU A 388 1.33 -5.51 13.70
C GLU A 388 0.26 -5.61 14.78
N LYS A 389 -0.87 -4.92 14.63
CA LYS A 389 -2.03 -5.15 15.51
C LYS A 389 -2.69 -6.47 15.18
N GLY A 390 -2.72 -6.86 13.88
CA GLY A 390 -3.17 -8.18 13.43
C GLY A 390 -2.28 -9.29 13.98
N PHE A 391 -0.96 -9.16 13.86
CA PHE A 391 -0.01 -10.08 14.49
C PHE A 391 -0.21 -10.16 16.01
N ALA A 392 -0.33 -9.03 16.70
CA ALA A 392 -0.51 -9.00 18.15
C ALA A 392 -1.76 -9.76 18.61
N LEU A 393 -2.87 -9.66 17.85
CA LEU A 393 -4.07 -10.45 18.07
C LEU A 393 -3.76 -11.96 17.95
N LEU A 394 -3.13 -12.38 16.85
CA LEU A 394 -2.81 -13.79 16.61
C LEU A 394 -1.83 -14.34 17.67
N ASN A 395 -0.84 -13.55 18.06
CA ASN A 395 0.13 -13.89 19.10
C ASN A 395 -0.54 -14.06 20.48
N GLU A 396 -1.49 -13.20 20.82
CA GLU A 396 -2.26 -13.31 22.06
C GLU A 396 -3.15 -14.56 22.04
N LEU A 397 -3.80 -14.87 20.93
CA LEU A 397 -4.57 -16.11 20.77
C LEU A 397 -3.65 -17.35 20.88
N GLN A 398 -2.47 -17.33 20.24
CA GLN A 398 -1.46 -18.37 20.37
C GLN A 398 -1.04 -18.58 21.83
N ARG A 399 -0.76 -17.51 22.57
CA ARG A 399 -0.40 -17.56 23.98
C ARG A 399 -1.48 -18.23 24.83
N ARG A 400 -2.76 -17.94 24.55
CA ARG A 400 -3.91 -18.49 25.31
C ARG A 400 -4.16 -19.96 25.01
N VAL A 401 -4.00 -20.43 23.79
CA VAL A 401 -4.29 -21.84 23.45
C VAL A 401 -3.05 -22.73 23.47
N GLY A 402 -1.86 -22.15 23.40
CA GLY A 402 -0.56 -22.81 23.34
C GLY A 402 0.00 -22.91 21.92
N VAL A 403 1.33 -22.82 21.79
CA VAL A 403 2.06 -22.71 20.52
C VAL A 403 1.73 -23.87 19.57
N ASP A 404 1.89 -25.12 20.02
CA ASP A 404 1.67 -26.30 19.18
C ASP A 404 0.21 -26.40 18.68
N ALA A 405 -0.75 -26.06 19.55
CA ALA A 405 -2.16 -26.07 19.21
C ALA A 405 -2.49 -24.97 18.19
N PHE A 406 -1.87 -23.79 18.30
CA PHE A 406 -2.07 -22.69 17.36
C PHE A 406 -1.43 -22.99 16.01
N HIS A 407 -0.23 -23.60 15.95
CA HIS A 407 0.39 -24.04 14.70
C HIS A 407 -0.46 -25.10 13.98
N ALA A 408 -1.07 -26.02 14.71
CA ALA A 408 -2.02 -26.98 14.14
C ALA A 408 -3.28 -26.26 13.60
N PHE A 409 -3.80 -25.29 14.35
CA PHE A 409 -4.93 -24.46 13.95
C PHE A 409 -4.62 -23.66 12.66
N ALA A 410 -3.43 -23.06 12.55
CA ALA A 410 -3.03 -22.30 11.37
C ALA A 410 -3.08 -23.15 10.09
N LYS A 411 -2.60 -24.40 10.15
CA LYS A 411 -2.72 -25.35 9.02
C LYS A 411 -4.18 -25.67 8.67
N GLU A 412 -5.02 -25.85 9.68
CA GLU A 412 -6.44 -26.12 9.46
C GLU A 412 -7.17 -24.90 8.93
N TYR A 413 -6.85 -23.68 9.39
CA TYR A 413 -7.38 -22.42 8.86
C TYR A 413 -7.07 -22.24 7.37
N ILE A 414 -5.80 -22.43 6.97
CA ILE A 414 -5.38 -22.37 5.58
C ILE A 414 -6.10 -23.42 4.73
N LYS A 415 -6.24 -24.64 5.24
CA LYS A 415 -6.93 -25.75 4.57
C LYS A 415 -8.42 -25.47 4.37
N GLU A 416 -9.09 -24.93 5.40
CA GLU A 416 -10.54 -24.64 5.37
C GLU A 416 -10.88 -23.55 4.37
N PHE A 417 -10.16 -22.42 4.45
CA PHE A 417 -10.43 -21.25 3.62
C PHE A 417 -9.65 -21.21 2.31
N ARG A 418 -8.96 -22.29 1.98
CA ARG A 418 -8.16 -22.45 0.77
C ARG A 418 -8.92 -22.03 -0.48
N ARG A 419 -8.35 -21.11 -1.28
CA ARG A 419 -8.92 -20.55 -2.51
C ARG A 419 -10.24 -19.79 -2.30
N SER A 420 -10.52 -19.41 -1.07
CA SER A 420 -11.70 -18.64 -0.67
C SER A 420 -11.29 -17.31 -0.03
N THR A 421 -12.30 -16.58 0.42
CA THR A 421 -12.12 -15.36 1.20
C THR A 421 -12.75 -15.53 2.58
N VAL A 422 -12.28 -14.74 3.53
CA VAL A 422 -12.70 -14.80 4.92
C VAL A 422 -12.80 -13.39 5.48
N ASP A 423 -13.78 -13.16 6.37
CA ASP A 423 -13.88 -11.95 7.19
C ASP A 423 -13.52 -12.21 8.66
N SER A 424 -13.50 -11.16 9.46
CA SER A 424 -13.10 -11.23 10.88
C SER A 424 -14.08 -12.06 11.72
N ASP A 425 -15.37 -12.04 11.40
CA ASP A 425 -16.37 -12.80 12.15
C ASP A 425 -16.30 -14.29 11.83
N GLU A 426 -16.06 -14.65 10.57
CA GLU A 426 -15.82 -16.04 10.15
C GLU A 426 -14.53 -16.59 10.78
N PHE A 427 -13.45 -15.78 10.80
CA PHE A 427 -12.22 -16.14 11.50
C PHE A 427 -12.49 -16.42 12.98
N LYS A 428 -13.18 -15.49 13.69
CA LYS A 428 -13.55 -15.64 15.09
C LYS A 428 -14.37 -16.92 15.32
N ALA A 429 -15.40 -17.14 14.50
CA ALA A 429 -16.27 -18.31 14.62
C ALA A 429 -15.50 -19.62 14.40
N PHE A 430 -14.63 -19.65 13.40
CA PHE A 430 -13.79 -20.82 13.11
C PHE A 430 -12.80 -21.09 14.24
N PHE A 431 -12.12 -20.05 14.76
CA PHE A 431 -11.21 -20.17 15.89
C PHE A 431 -11.90 -20.74 17.14
N LEU A 432 -13.01 -20.14 17.55
CA LEU A 432 -13.76 -20.60 18.73
C LEU A 432 -14.30 -22.03 18.54
N GLY A 433 -14.70 -22.38 17.34
CA GLY A 433 -15.16 -23.73 16.98
C GLY A 433 -14.05 -24.80 17.10
N LYS A 434 -12.77 -24.42 16.93
CA LYS A 434 -11.64 -25.35 17.05
C LYS A 434 -11.13 -25.54 18.48
N PHE A 435 -11.44 -24.61 19.38
CA PHE A 435 -10.97 -24.64 20.77
C PHE A 435 -12.11 -24.69 21.81
N PRO A 436 -13.07 -25.62 21.70
CA PRO A 436 -14.18 -25.72 22.66
C PRO A 436 -13.72 -26.10 24.06
N ASP A 437 -12.56 -26.76 24.18
CA ASP A 437 -11.91 -27.14 25.45
C ASP A 437 -11.16 -25.96 26.12
N LYS A 438 -10.92 -24.86 25.41
CA LYS A 438 -10.19 -23.68 25.89
C LYS A 438 -11.12 -22.52 26.28
N VAL A 439 -12.43 -22.74 26.38
CA VAL A 439 -13.42 -21.68 26.70
C VAL A 439 -13.02 -20.90 27.96
N GLY A 440 -12.46 -21.54 28.99
CA GLY A 440 -12.02 -20.87 30.21
C GLY A 440 -10.88 -19.85 30.00
N GLN A 441 -9.96 -20.12 29.05
CA GLN A 441 -8.84 -19.23 28.70
C GLN A 441 -9.23 -18.13 27.71
N LEU A 442 -10.40 -18.27 27.05
CA LEU A 442 -10.92 -17.34 26.04
C LEU A 442 -12.12 -16.52 26.56
N MET A 443 -12.59 -16.78 27.79
CA MET A 443 -13.82 -16.17 28.30
C MET A 443 -13.71 -14.66 28.54
N ASP A 444 -12.50 -14.17 28.84
CA ASP A 444 -12.18 -12.77 29.07
C ASP A 444 -11.59 -12.07 27.83
N PHE A 445 -11.53 -12.78 26.71
CA PHE A 445 -10.99 -12.21 25.48
C PHE A 445 -12.02 -11.31 24.78
N ASP A 446 -11.75 -10.00 24.79
CA ASP A 446 -12.64 -8.98 24.23
C ASP A 446 -12.40 -8.81 22.72
N TRP A 447 -13.07 -9.65 21.90
CA TRP A 447 -13.00 -9.60 20.45
C TRP A 447 -13.40 -8.24 19.89
N ASP A 448 -14.42 -7.60 20.45
CA ASP A 448 -14.91 -6.32 19.96
C ASP A 448 -13.90 -5.21 20.21
N ALA A 449 -13.23 -5.23 21.37
CA ALA A 449 -12.13 -4.32 21.65
C ALA A 449 -10.96 -4.51 20.68
N TRP A 450 -10.60 -5.75 20.36
CA TRP A 450 -9.53 -6.03 19.40
C TRP A 450 -9.86 -5.56 17.98
N PHE A 451 -11.06 -5.82 17.49
CA PHE A 451 -11.45 -5.48 16.12
C PHE A 451 -11.78 -3.99 15.95
N TYR A 452 -12.51 -3.40 16.89
CA TYR A 452 -13.19 -2.11 16.67
C TYR A 452 -12.71 -0.97 17.54
N ASN A 453 -11.85 -1.20 18.57
CA ASN A 453 -11.28 -0.08 19.30
C ASN A 453 -10.10 0.52 18.54
N PRO A 454 -10.08 1.86 18.37
CA PRO A 454 -8.92 2.53 17.77
C PRO A 454 -7.75 2.58 18.77
N GLY A 455 -6.56 2.86 18.27
CA GLY A 455 -5.34 2.98 19.08
C GLY A 455 -4.62 1.64 19.26
N MET A 456 -3.77 1.60 20.27
CA MET A 456 -2.99 0.42 20.64
C MET A 456 -3.88 -0.70 21.16
N PRO A 457 -3.45 -1.98 21.08
CA PRO A 457 -4.14 -3.09 21.73
C PRO A 457 -4.33 -2.84 23.22
N THR A 458 -5.45 -3.31 23.78
CA THR A 458 -5.74 -3.20 25.22
C THR A 458 -4.79 -4.03 26.08
N GLU A 459 -4.31 -5.15 25.53
CA GLU A 459 -3.32 -6.00 26.16
C GLU A 459 -1.95 -5.72 25.53
N THR A 460 -0.96 -5.33 26.37
CA THR A 460 0.42 -5.12 25.90
C THR A 460 1.12 -6.48 25.82
N PRO A 461 1.60 -6.89 24.64
CA PRO A 461 2.34 -8.13 24.50
C PRO A 461 3.62 -8.13 25.35
N THR A 462 3.96 -9.28 25.90
CA THR A 462 5.23 -9.50 26.60
C THR A 462 6.16 -10.28 25.67
N PHE A 463 7.33 -9.73 25.39
CA PHE A 463 8.34 -10.32 24.51
C PHE A 463 9.64 -10.59 25.28
N ASN A 464 10.40 -11.61 24.85
CA ASN A 464 11.79 -11.78 25.28
C ASN A 464 12.64 -10.62 24.73
N ARG A 465 13.42 -9.98 25.61
CA ARG A 465 14.18 -8.78 25.27
C ARG A 465 15.69 -9.02 25.08
N THR A 466 16.15 -10.26 25.21
CA THR A 466 17.61 -10.57 25.23
C THR A 466 18.36 -9.97 24.06
N LEU A 467 17.84 -10.13 22.81
CA LEU A 467 18.48 -9.58 21.61
C LEU A 467 18.41 -8.04 21.52
N CYS A 468 17.45 -7.42 22.21
CA CYS A 468 17.34 -5.94 22.24
C CYS A 468 18.26 -5.30 23.28
N GLU A 469 18.45 -5.95 24.44
CA GLU A 469 19.10 -5.37 25.61
C GLU A 469 20.50 -4.84 25.30
N GLU A 470 21.24 -5.58 24.48
CA GLU A 470 22.59 -5.20 24.10
C GLU A 470 22.61 -3.95 23.21
N SER A 471 21.73 -3.89 22.21
CA SER A 471 21.59 -2.77 21.29
C SER A 471 21.06 -1.52 21.99
N GLU A 472 20.06 -1.69 22.85
CA GLU A 472 19.49 -0.61 23.66
C GLU A 472 20.47 -0.09 24.70
N GLY A 473 21.25 -0.97 25.34
CA GLY A 473 22.28 -0.59 26.30
C GLY A 473 23.39 0.30 25.69
N LEU A 474 23.77 0.01 24.43
CA LEU A 474 24.69 0.89 23.71
C LEU A 474 24.02 2.24 23.36
N ALA A 475 22.76 2.24 22.97
CA ALA A 475 22.02 3.47 22.71
C ALA A 475 21.89 4.34 23.97
N ASP A 476 21.59 3.73 25.11
CA ASP A 476 21.52 4.44 26.40
C ASP A 476 22.88 5.01 26.79
N THR A 477 23.99 4.33 26.47
CA THR A 477 25.34 4.87 26.67
C THR A 477 25.58 6.18 25.88
N TRP A 478 25.14 6.22 24.60
CA TRP A 478 25.20 7.43 23.79
C TRP A 478 24.26 8.53 24.30
N ALA A 479 23.08 8.15 24.77
CA ALA A 479 22.12 9.07 25.35
C ALA A 479 22.69 9.71 26.66
N ASN A 480 23.35 8.92 27.51
CA ASN A 480 24.00 9.43 28.72
C ASN A 480 25.18 10.37 28.40
N ALA A 481 25.94 10.07 27.34
CA ALA A 481 26.95 11.03 26.84
C ALA A 481 26.32 12.34 26.36
N ALA A 482 25.18 12.30 25.72
CA ALA A 482 24.42 13.47 25.29
C ALA A 482 23.88 14.29 26.48
N ARG A 483 23.54 13.65 27.60
CA ARG A 483 23.20 14.33 28.88
C ARG A 483 24.38 14.89 29.64
N GLY A 484 25.62 14.59 29.23
CA GLY A 484 26.83 15.01 29.89
C GLY A 484 27.24 14.11 31.07
N GLU A 485 26.66 12.92 31.19
CA GLU A 485 26.94 11.97 32.27
C GLU A 485 28.20 11.13 32.04
N VAL A 486 28.63 10.99 30.77
CA VAL A 486 29.85 10.24 30.37
C VAL A 486 30.69 11.06 29.39
N SER A 487 32.01 11.12 29.60
CA SER A 487 32.91 11.97 28.80
C SER A 487 33.41 11.33 27.50
N GLU A 488 33.40 10.02 27.37
CA GLU A 488 33.88 9.28 26.19
C GLU A 488 33.09 7.98 25.97
N VAL A 489 32.75 7.72 24.71
CA VAL A 489 32.20 6.42 24.25
C VAL A 489 33.36 5.69 23.58
N ALA A 490 33.83 4.61 24.17
CA ALA A 490 35.10 3.97 23.85
C ALA A 490 35.13 3.21 22.52
N ASP A 491 36.30 3.15 21.84
CA ASP A 491 36.57 2.45 20.58
C ASP A 491 36.17 0.96 20.57
N ALA A 492 36.17 0.30 21.76
CA ALA A 492 35.71 -1.12 21.88
C ALA A 492 34.28 -1.37 21.47
N GLN A 493 33.47 -0.35 21.29
CA GLN A 493 32.05 -0.47 20.88
C GLN A 493 31.85 -0.47 19.37
N GLU A 494 32.84 0.00 18.58
CA GLU A 494 32.78 -0.06 17.12
C GLU A 494 32.74 -1.51 16.62
N ALA A 495 33.61 -2.38 17.15
CA ALA A 495 33.61 -3.81 16.81
C ALA A 495 32.29 -4.51 17.21
N LYS A 496 31.68 -4.09 18.31
CA LYS A 496 30.39 -4.61 18.78
C LYS A 496 29.27 -4.26 17.81
N PHE A 497 29.14 -3.00 17.42
CA PHE A 497 28.15 -2.56 16.43
C PHE A 497 28.32 -3.26 15.08
N ALA A 498 29.57 -3.44 14.62
CA ALA A 498 29.87 -4.11 13.37
C ALA A 498 29.54 -5.62 13.38
N ALA A 499 29.52 -6.23 14.56
CA ALA A 499 29.16 -7.65 14.73
C ALA A 499 27.64 -7.88 14.80
N TRP A 500 26.85 -6.84 15.00
CA TRP A 500 25.41 -6.97 15.08
C TRP A 500 24.76 -7.24 13.73
N THR A 501 23.63 -7.96 13.78
CA THR A 501 22.73 -8.07 12.65
C THR A 501 22.10 -6.72 12.29
N SER A 502 21.64 -6.57 11.05
CA SER A 502 20.94 -5.34 10.63
C SER A 502 19.76 -4.97 11.53
N PRO A 503 18.88 -5.89 11.95
CA PRO A 503 17.83 -5.56 12.90
C PRO A 503 18.34 -5.01 14.23
N GLN A 504 19.45 -5.55 14.78
CA GLN A 504 20.06 -5.02 16.02
C GLN A 504 20.64 -3.61 15.84
N GLN A 505 21.28 -3.33 14.68
CA GLN A 505 21.76 -1.98 14.35
C GLN A 505 20.59 -0.99 14.22
N VAL A 506 19.48 -1.43 13.63
CA VAL A 506 18.25 -0.64 13.54
C VAL A 506 17.66 -0.39 14.93
N THR A 507 17.63 -1.40 15.81
CA THR A 507 17.17 -1.26 17.22
C THR A 507 17.96 -0.20 17.97
N PHE A 508 19.27 -0.23 17.86
CA PHE A 508 20.15 0.79 18.43
C PHE A 508 19.78 2.21 17.98
N LEU A 509 19.67 2.42 16.65
CA LEU A 509 19.35 3.73 16.10
C LEU A 509 17.92 4.16 16.41
N GLN A 510 16.96 3.24 16.36
CA GLN A 510 15.57 3.55 16.68
C GLN A 510 15.41 3.96 18.14
N ARG A 511 16.11 3.30 19.08
CA ARG A 511 16.15 3.71 20.49
C ARG A 511 16.64 5.15 20.66
N LEU A 512 17.68 5.54 19.91
CA LEU A 512 18.19 6.92 19.93
C LEU A 512 17.16 7.91 19.34
N VAL A 513 16.47 7.51 18.27
CA VAL A 513 15.39 8.30 17.66
C VAL A 513 14.25 8.50 18.65
N ASP A 514 13.86 7.46 19.38
CA ASP A 514 12.79 7.50 20.38
C ASP A 514 13.16 8.44 21.53
N LEU A 515 14.38 8.32 22.06
CA LEU A 515 14.91 9.18 23.10
C LEU A 515 15.04 10.67 22.68
N SER A 516 15.19 10.93 21.36
CA SER A 516 15.26 12.29 20.83
C SER A 516 13.89 12.95 20.60
N SER A 517 12.80 12.20 20.65
CA SER A 517 11.48 12.63 20.14
C SER A 517 10.51 13.08 21.22
N SER A 518 10.74 12.73 22.46
CA SER A 518 9.81 12.99 23.56
C SER A 518 10.23 14.26 24.34
N GLU A 519 9.30 15.17 24.58
CA GLU A 519 9.50 16.25 25.57
C GLU A 519 9.70 15.66 26.96
N THR A 520 9.03 14.56 27.26
CA THR A 520 9.24 13.62 28.38
C THR A 520 8.82 12.25 27.89
N ASP A 521 9.63 11.21 28.09
CA ASP A 521 9.18 9.84 27.83
C ASP A 521 8.07 9.43 28.83
N LYS A 522 7.42 8.26 28.57
CA LYS A 522 6.34 7.74 29.43
C LYS A 522 6.79 7.51 30.88
N ASP A 523 8.11 7.44 31.13
CA ASP A 523 8.76 7.25 32.43
C ASP A 523 9.22 8.59 33.05
N GLY A 524 8.93 9.73 32.39
CA GLY A 524 9.28 11.07 32.87
C GLY A 524 10.71 11.50 32.60
N ALA A 525 11.47 10.75 31.78
CA ALA A 525 12.82 11.12 31.39
C ALA A 525 12.81 12.26 30.35
N ILE A 526 13.75 13.22 30.51
CA ILE A 526 13.88 14.37 29.62
C ILE A 526 14.40 13.93 28.25
N ALA A 527 13.80 14.45 27.19
CA ALA A 527 14.25 14.25 25.80
C ALA A 527 15.75 14.53 25.65
N VAL A 528 16.43 13.66 24.93
CA VAL A 528 17.86 13.77 24.70
C VAL A 528 18.14 14.61 23.46
N THR A 529 18.95 15.64 23.58
CA THR A 529 19.42 16.44 22.44
C THR A 529 20.83 16.02 22.04
N PHE A 530 20.96 15.36 20.89
CA PHE A 530 22.24 14.95 20.33
C PHE A 530 22.94 16.16 19.69
N SER A 531 24.08 16.59 20.24
CA SER A 531 24.86 17.67 19.67
C SER A 531 25.54 17.24 18.36
N LEU A 532 25.86 18.22 17.49
CA LEU A 532 26.55 17.95 16.23
C LEU A 532 27.88 17.20 16.42
N PRO A 533 28.80 17.58 17.41
CA PRO A 533 29.99 16.80 17.64
C PRO A 533 29.74 15.34 18.02
N LEU A 534 28.69 15.07 18.81
CA LEU A 534 28.33 13.72 19.22
C LEU A 534 27.84 12.89 18.06
N LEU A 535 26.99 13.45 17.18
CA LEU A 535 26.53 12.77 15.95
C LEU A 535 27.72 12.50 15.00
N GLN A 536 28.67 13.45 14.88
CA GLN A 536 29.87 13.23 14.08
C GLN A 536 30.78 12.14 14.66
N ALA A 537 30.88 12.03 15.98
CA ALA A 537 31.60 10.96 16.65
C ALA A 537 30.94 9.59 16.37
N MET A 538 29.61 9.52 16.45
CA MET A 538 28.83 8.33 16.13
C MET A 538 28.98 7.91 14.66
N ASP A 539 28.88 8.85 13.72
CA ASP A 539 29.11 8.59 12.29
C ASP A 539 30.54 8.13 12.00
N LYS A 540 31.52 8.68 12.67
CA LYS A 540 32.92 8.24 12.57
C LYS A 540 33.10 6.81 13.09
N ALA A 541 32.48 6.47 14.22
CA ALA A 541 32.57 5.11 14.81
C ALA A 541 31.89 4.05 13.94
N TYR A 542 30.72 4.34 13.42
CA TYR A 542 29.85 3.35 12.78
C TYR A 542 29.66 3.52 11.28
N SER A 543 30.25 4.56 10.67
CA SER A 543 30.14 4.85 9.22
C SER A 543 28.69 4.99 8.72
N LEU A 544 27.78 5.52 9.54
CA LEU A 544 26.32 5.51 9.32
C LEU A 544 25.90 6.28 8.07
N THR A 545 26.54 7.43 7.79
CA THR A 545 26.23 8.24 6.58
C THR A 545 26.61 7.51 5.29
N LYS A 546 27.55 6.55 5.32
CA LYS A 546 28.06 5.82 4.16
C LYS A 546 27.48 4.40 4.03
N THR A 547 26.66 3.98 4.98
CA THR A 547 26.10 2.62 4.96
C THR A 547 25.31 2.35 3.69
N GLY A 548 25.48 1.15 3.11
CA GLY A 548 24.67 0.63 2.01
C GLY A 548 23.31 0.07 2.45
N ASN A 549 23.15 -0.21 3.77
CA ASN A 549 21.91 -0.75 4.31
C ASN A 549 20.86 0.37 4.45
N SER A 550 19.77 0.24 3.68
CA SER A 550 18.74 1.27 3.61
C SER A 550 17.95 1.47 4.91
N GLU A 551 17.78 0.43 5.72
CA GLU A 551 17.08 0.51 7.01
C GLU A 551 17.94 1.28 8.05
N VAL A 552 19.23 0.96 8.15
CA VAL A 552 20.18 1.66 9.02
C VAL A 552 20.31 3.13 8.59
N ARG A 553 20.47 3.38 7.29
CA ARG A 553 20.55 4.72 6.71
C ARG A 553 19.30 5.55 7.02
N PHE A 554 18.12 4.94 6.92
CA PHE A 554 16.87 5.61 7.24
C PHE A 554 16.78 6.06 8.70
N CYS A 555 17.10 5.19 9.66
CA CYS A 555 17.08 5.53 11.08
C CYS A 555 18.12 6.61 11.42
N TRP A 556 19.31 6.51 10.83
CA TRP A 556 20.33 7.54 10.96
C TRP A 556 19.88 8.92 10.46
N HIS A 557 19.26 8.95 9.30
CA HIS A 557 18.71 10.18 8.74
C HIS A 557 17.64 10.80 9.65
N LYS A 558 16.71 9.98 10.18
CA LYS A 558 15.69 10.44 11.14
C LYS A 558 16.33 11.04 12.38
N LEU A 559 17.30 10.35 12.99
CA LEU A 559 18.01 10.85 14.18
C LEU A 559 18.67 12.21 13.94
N CYS A 560 19.42 12.34 12.85
CA CYS A 560 20.09 13.59 12.50
C CYS A 560 19.11 14.74 12.21
N LEU A 561 18.01 14.47 11.50
CA LEU A 561 16.98 15.49 11.21
C LEU A 561 16.29 15.97 12.49
N ARG A 562 15.92 15.07 13.40
CA ARG A 562 15.33 15.41 14.69
C ARG A 562 16.30 16.20 15.58
N ALA A 563 17.57 15.88 15.55
CA ALA A 563 18.62 16.65 16.19
C ALA A 563 18.96 17.97 15.49
N LYS A 564 18.26 18.31 14.39
CA LYS A 564 18.48 19.51 13.55
C LYS A 564 19.90 19.63 13.00
N ALA A 565 20.57 18.51 12.77
CA ALA A 565 21.91 18.43 12.23
C ALA A 565 21.91 18.62 10.70
N LEU A 566 22.02 19.87 10.24
CA LEU A 566 21.80 20.25 8.83
C LEU A 566 22.76 19.60 7.83
N PHE A 567 23.90 19.07 8.27
CA PHE A 567 24.85 18.36 7.39
C PHE A 567 24.23 17.15 6.70
N ILE A 568 23.18 16.55 7.32
CA ILE A 568 22.53 15.35 6.80
C ILE A 568 21.55 15.64 5.65
N VAL A 569 21.05 16.88 5.53
CA VAL A 569 20.01 17.26 4.57
C VAL A 569 20.36 16.86 3.12
N PRO A 570 21.59 17.14 2.60
CA PRO A 570 21.96 16.69 1.26
C PRO A 570 21.89 15.16 1.09
N HIS A 571 22.30 14.40 2.12
CA HIS A 571 22.27 12.93 2.10
C HIS A 571 20.84 12.38 2.14
N VAL A 572 19.95 13.05 2.90
CA VAL A 572 18.51 12.69 2.91
C VAL A 572 17.88 12.95 1.55
N LEU A 573 18.15 14.09 0.93
CA LEU A 573 17.63 14.42 -0.40
C LEU A 573 18.14 13.46 -1.47
N ASP A 574 19.42 13.10 -1.44
CA ASP A 574 19.98 12.06 -2.31
C ASP A 574 19.26 10.73 -2.12
N PHE A 575 19.03 10.32 -0.86
CA PHE A 575 18.37 9.06 -0.55
C PHE A 575 16.92 9.04 -1.04
N VAL A 576 16.09 10.03 -0.74
CA VAL A 576 14.69 10.06 -1.16
C VAL A 576 14.51 10.22 -2.67
N THR A 577 15.48 10.82 -3.38
CA THR A 577 15.43 10.96 -4.83
C THR A 577 16.02 9.79 -5.60
N SER A 578 16.73 8.89 -4.92
CA SER A 578 17.31 7.68 -5.52
C SER A 578 16.36 6.49 -5.52
N MET A 579 15.27 6.51 -4.74
CA MET A 579 14.32 5.40 -4.64
C MET A 579 12.92 5.88 -4.30
N GLY A 580 11.89 5.02 -4.55
CA GLY A 580 10.48 5.33 -4.37
C GLY A 580 9.79 4.60 -3.22
N ARG A 581 10.52 3.78 -2.42
CA ARG A 581 9.92 3.01 -1.32
C ARG A 581 9.32 3.92 -0.26
N MET A 582 7.98 3.87 -0.11
CA MET A 582 7.21 4.80 0.72
C MET A 582 7.55 4.70 2.21
N LYS A 583 7.98 3.53 2.70
CA LYS A 583 8.49 3.35 4.07
C LYS A 583 9.58 4.38 4.43
N PHE A 584 10.40 4.79 3.46
CA PHE A 584 11.49 5.74 3.65
C PHE A 584 11.15 7.15 3.14
N THR A 585 10.61 7.24 1.92
CA THR A 585 10.39 8.54 1.28
C THR A 585 9.40 9.41 2.05
N ARG A 586 8.24 8.85 2.44
CA ARG A 586 7.21 9.62 3.14
C ARG A 586 7.69 10.18 4.49
N PRO A 587 8.21 9.37 5.44
CA PRO A 587 8.68 9.90 6.72
C PRO A 587 9.81 10.92 6.57
N LEU A 588 10.78 10.68 5.69
CA LEU A 588 11.89 11.61 5.51
C LEU A 588 11.46 12.94 4.89
N TYR A 589 10.54 12.94 3.93
CA TYR A 589 9.95 14.17 3.42
C TYR A 589 9.17 14.93 4.51
N ARG A 590 8.42 14.24 5.39
CA ARG A 590 7.73 14.86 6.53
C ARG A 590 8.71 15.46 7.54
N GLU A 591 9.82 14.77 7.87
CA GLU A 591 10.85 15.29 8.76
C GLU A 591 11.51 16.55 8.17
N LEU A 592 11.89 16.54 6.88
CA LEU A 592 12.41 17.72 6.18
C LEU A 592 11.42 18.89 6.17
N PHE A 593 10.13 18.59 5.95
CA PHE A 593 9.07 19.60 5.95
C PHE A 593 8.86 20.21 7.34
N THR A 594 8.94 19.40 8.40
CA THR A 594 8.81 19.80 9.80
C THR A 594 10.01 20.59 10.28
N LEU A 595 11.23 20.26 9.80
CA LEU A 595 12.45 21.00 10.13
C LEU A 595 12.34 22.49 9.76
N GLY A 596 11.56 22.83 8.73
CA GLY A 596 11.25 24.20 8.35
C GLY A 596 12.38 24.89 7.57
N GLY A 597 12.31 26.24 7.45
CA GLY A 597 13.34 27.06 6.80
C GLY A 597 13.70 26.57 5.39
N ASP A 598 15.00 26.61 5.07
CA ASP A 598 15.53 26.21 3.76
C ASP A 598 15.34 24.71 3.47
N ALA A 599 15.37 23.86 4.51
CA ALA A 599 15.18 22.43 4.36
C ALA A 599 13.77 22.10 3.81
N ARG A 600 12.74 22.75 4.34
CA ARG A 600 11.36 22.62 3.85
C ARG A 600 11.23 23.07 2.40
N VAL A 601 11.77 24.24 2.06
CA VAL A 601 11.71 24.78 0.71
C VAL A 601 12.42 23.85 -0.27
N THR A 602 13.61 23.38 0.09
CA THR A 602 14.39 22.46 -0.73
C THR A 602 13.66 21.14 -0.91
N ALA A 603 13.09 20.55 0.15
CA ALA A 603 12.34 19.30 0.07
C ALA A 603 11.15 19.39 -0.91
N VAL A 604 10.35 20.46 -0.81
CA VAL A 604 9.21 20.72 -1.70
C VAL A 604 9.65 20.88 -3.16
N ASN A 605 10.71 21.65 -3.41
CA ASN A 605 11.23 21.87 -4.76
C ASN A 605 11.82 20.57 -5.34
N THR A 606 12.62 19.84 -4.58
CA THR A 606 13.20 18.56 -4.98
C THR A 606 12.08 17.54 -5.33
N PHE A 607 11.02 17.47 -4.50
CA PHE A 607 9.90 16.61 -4.80
C PHE A 607 9.21 17.01 -6.12
N LYS A 608 8.93 18.29 -6.34
CA LYS A 608 8.30 18.77 -7.59
C LYS A 608 9.14 18.43 -8.82
N GLU A 609 10.45 18.61 -8.75
CA GLU A 609 11.37 18.30 -9.84
C GLU A 609 11.45 16.80 -10.12
N ARG A 610 11.32 15.97 -9.09
CA ARG A 610 11.42 14.50 -9.16
C ARG A 610 10.08 13.78 -9.17
N ALA A 611 8.96 14.49 -9.17
CA ALA A 611 7.61 13.89 -9.07
C ALA A 611 7.32 12.82 -10.13
N SER A 612 7.87 12.94 -11.34
CA SER A 612 7.73 11.96 -12.42
C SER A 612 8.56 10.68 -12.21
N PHE A 613 9.52 10.68 -11.29
CA PHE A 613 10.31 9.49 -10.93
C PHE A 613 9.48 8.52 -10.09
N TYR A 614 8.64 9.04 -9.20
CA TYR A 614 7.88 8.21 -8.26
C TYR A 614 6.70 7.50 -8.94
N HIS A 615 6.41 6.29 -8.47
CA HIS A 615 5.17 5.61 -8.80
C HIS A 615 3.96 6.50 -8.50
N PRO A 616 2.86 6.47 -9.28
CA PRO A 616 1.68 7.31 -9.06
C PRO A 616 1.17 7.31 -7.61
N ILE A 617 1.15 6.16 -6.94
CA ILE A 617 0.77 6.00 -5.52
C ILE A 617 1.72 6.82 -4.62
N CYS A 618 3.03 6.56 -4.70
CA CYS A 618 4.03 7.27 -3.90
C CYS A 618 3.98 8.78 -4.14
N ARG A 619 3.88 9.20 -5.40
CA ARG A 619 3.77 10.61 -5.78
C ARG A 619 2.57 11.28 -5.12
N THR A 620 1.41 10.64 -5.13
CA THR A 620 0.18 11.16 -4.54
C THR A 620 0.32 11.28 -3.03
N MET A 621 0.86 10.25 -2.37
CA MET A 621 1.01 10.22 -0.92
C MET A 621 2.04 11.25 -0.42
N VAL A 622 3.20 11.39 -1.08
CA VAL A 622 4.21 12.40 -0.73
C VAL A 622 3.69 13.81 -0.98
N ALA A 623 2.90 14.01 -2.05
CA ALA A 623 2.28 15.32 -2.31
C ALA A 623 1.32 15.73 -1.18
N LYS A 624 0.52 14.79 -0.66
CA LYS A 624 -0.33 15.01 0.52
C LYS A 624 0.52 15.35 1.75
N ASP A 625 1.60 14.59 2.02
CA ASP A 625 2.50 14.82 3.15
C ASP A 625 3.16 16.22 3.10
N LEU A 626 3.48 16.72 1.92
CA LEU A 626 4.11 18.03 1.69
C LEU A 626 3.12 19.17 1.45
N MET A 627 1.81 18.90 1.46
CA MET A 627 0.73 19.86 1.13
C MET A 627 0.95 20.52 -0.24
N VAL A 628 1.34 19.74 -1.25
CA VAL A 628 1.60 20.20 -2.62
C VAL A 628 0.47 19.74 -3.51
N ASP A 629 -0.16 20.69 -4.22
CA ASP A 629 -1.04 20.36 -5.34
C ASP A 629 -0.18 19.88 -6.51
N LEU A 630 -0.45 18.67 -6.98
CA LEU A 630 0.11 18.16 -8.22
C LEU A 630 -0.80 18.61 -9.36
N ASP A 631 -0.26 19.41 -10.27
CA ASP A 631 -0.92 19.57 -11.56
C ASP A 631 -1.19 18.20 -12.16
N GLU A 632 -2.41 17.98 -12.68
CA GLU A 632 -2.76 16.74 -13.36
C GLU A 632 -1.75 16.52 -14.51
N GLY A 633 -0.73 15.72 -14.29
CA GLY A 633 0.45 15.42 -15.10
C GLY A 633 0.41 15.74 -16.61
N PRO A 634 1.47 15.55 -17.38
CA PRO A 634 1.57 16.04 -18.75
C PRO A 634 0.33 15.64 -19.55
N ARG A 635 -0.37 16.63 -20.08
CA ARG A 635 -1.46 16.42 -21.06
C ARG A 635 -0.87 15.60 -22.18
N ALA A 636 -1.46 14.41 -22.43
CA ALA A 636 -1.07 13.58 -23.56
C ALA A 636 -0.88 14.45 -24.81
N PRO A 637 0.16 14.23 -25.61
CA PRO A 637 0.31 14.95 -26.87
C PRO A 637 -1.01 14.84 -27.64
N LYS A 638 -1.49 15.95 -28.18
CA LYS A 638 -2.76 16.05 -28.93
C LYS A 638 -2.68 15.29 -30.28
N ARG A 639 -2.29 14.04 -30.27
CA ARG A 639 -2.62 13.08 -31.30
C ARG A 639 -3.91 12.41 -30.86
N SER A 640 -5.02 12.84 -31.43
CA SER A 640 -6.29 12.14 -31.35
C SER A 640 -6.03 10.70 -31.83
N LEU A 641 -5.98 9.75 -30.90
CA LEU A 641 -6.13 8.33 -31.24
C LEU A 641 -7.54 8.25 -31.84
N SER A 642 -7.64 8.20 -33.17
CA SER A 642 -8.94 7.97 -33.80
C SER A 642 -9.35 6.55 -33.45
N LEU A 643 -10.60 6.36 -33.05
CA LEU A 643 -11.20 5.03 -32.85
C LEU A 643 -10.92 4.09 -34.03
N ALA A 644 -10.69 4.63 -35.22
CA ALA A 644 -10.30 3.89 -36.42
C ALA A 644 -8.90 3.25 -36.34
N SER A 645 -7.95 3.85 -35.61
CA SER A 645 -6.60 3.24 -35.40
C SER A 645 -6.63 2.08 -34.41
N LEU A 646 -7.70 1.94 -33.63
CA LEU A 646 -7.93 0.84 -32.69
C LEU A 646 -8.69 -0.34 -33.32
N GLY A 647 -8.97 -0.30 -34.64
CA GLY A 647 -9.87 -1.28 -35.29
C GLY A 647 -11.32 -1.20 -34.78
N MET A 648 -11.66 -0.09 -34.13
CA MET A 648 -12.96 0.16 -33.51
C MET A 648 -13.85 0.91 -34.50
N SER A 649 -14.82 0.23 -35.12
CA SER A 649 -15.87 0.91 -35.88
C SER A 649 -16.89 1.50 -34.90
N ARG A 650 -17.24 2.77 -35.11
CA ARG A 650 -18.43 3.34 -34.46
C ARG A 650 -19.67 2.58 -34.94
N THR A 651 -20.25 1.76 -34.08
CA THR A 651 -21.64 1.34 -34.30
C THR A 651 -22.51 2.57 -34.02
N SER A 652 -23.22 3.00 -35.06
CA SER A 652 -24.14 4.14 -35.03
C SER A 652 -25.33 3.81 -34.13
N SER A 653 -25.25 4.26 -32.89
CA SER A 653 -26.40 4.51 -32.03
C SER A 653 -26.24 5.90 -31.37
N ASP A 654 -25.82 6.89 -32.16
CA ASP A 654 -26.03 8.28 -31.81
C ASP A 654 -27.54 8.55 -31.91
N VAL A 655 -28.26 8.28 -30.84
CA VAL A 655 -29.55 8.91 -30.61
C VAL A 655 -29.26 10.36 -30.29
N ASN A 656 -29.50 11.16 -31.29
CA ASN A 656 -29.52 12.62 -31.28
C ASN A 656 -30.38 13.12 -30.09
N PHE A 657 -29.80 13.42 -28.94
CA PHE A 657 -30.37 14.34 -27.97
C PHE A 657 -29.84 15.74 -28.31
N GLY A 658 -30.36 16.26 -29.43
CA GLY A 658 -30.23 17.63 -29.80
C GLY A 658 -31.26 18.46 -29.06
N ALA A 659 -30.74 19.50 -28.51
CA ALA A 659 -31.35 20.81 -28.28
C ALA A 659 -32.48 20.96 -27.24
N SER A 660 -32.17 21.85 -26.38
CA SER A 660 -32.97 22.70 -25.50
C SER A 660 -33.02 22.25 -24.02
N ILE A 661 -31.95 22.54 -23.32
CA ILE A 661 -32.08 22.90 -21.92
C ILE A 661 -31.52 24.31 -21.79
N GLY A 662 -32.46 25.22 -21.58
CA GLY A 662 -32.19 26.64 -21.48
C GLY A 662 -31.40 27.01 -20.23
N THR A 663 -30.86 28.19 -20.28
CA THR A 663 -30.04 28.91 -19.32
C THR A 663 -30.64 29.14 -17.92
N SER A 664 -31.56 28.31 -17.41
CA SER A 664 -32.21 28.50 -16.09
C SER A 664 -31.58 27.68 -14.95
N ALA A 665 -30.80 26.61 -15.24
CA ALA A 665 -30.25 25.72 -14.21
C ALA A 665 -28.99 26.26 -13.51
N ALA A 666 -28.28 27.22 -14.11
CA ALA A 666 -27.08 27.79 -13.50
C ALA A 666 -27.38 28.87 -12.42
N THR A 667 -28.59 29.43 -12.41
CA THR A 667 -29.01 30.46 -11.44
C THR A 667 -29.59 29.86 -10.15
N GLU A 668 -30.22 28.69 -10.22
CA GLU A 668 -30.77 28.03 -9.01
C GLU A 668 -29.67 27.39 -8.13
N THR A 669 -28.59 26.86 -8.70
CA THR A 669 -27.47 26.32 -7.94
C THR A 669 -26.66 27.38 -7.19
N ALA A 670 -26.59 28.60 -7.73
CA ALA A 670 -25.94 29.71 -7.05
C ALA A 670 -26.79 30.28 -5.89
N ALA A 671 -28.11 30.26 -6.02
CA ALA A 671 -29.03 30.69 -4.99
C ALA A 671 -29.11 29.70 -3.82
N GLY A 672 -29.03 28.40 -4.08
CA GLY A 672 -29.00 27.33 -3.05
C GLY A 672 -27.75 27.37 -2.18
N ALA A 673 -26.58 27.63 -2.79
CA ALA A 673 -25.33 27.76 -2.06
C ALA A 673 -25.26 29.02 -1.18
N ALA A 674 -25.86 30.14 -1.63
CA ALA A 674 -25.95 31.37 -0.85
C ALA A 674 -26.92 31.23 0.34
N SER A 675 -28.02 30.48 0.19
CA SER A 675 -28.99 30.20 1.26
C SER A 675 -28.42 29.30 2.36
N GLY A 676 -27.64 28.27 2.00
CA GLY A 676 -26.99 27.38 2.95
C GLY A 676 -25.92 28.08 3.81
N ALA A 677 -25.12 28.94 3.20
CA ALA A 677 -24.11 29.72 3.92
C ALA A 677 -24.73 30.75 4.89
N THR A 678 -25.88 31.32 4.54
CA THR A 678 -26.58 32.30 5.39
C THR A 678 -27.28 31.60 6.57
N ALA A 679 -27.80 30.37 6.40
CA ALA A 679 -28.37 29.57 7.47
C ALA A 679 -27.30 29.14 8.48
N PHE A 680 -26.13 28.67 7.99
CA PHE A 680 -25.01 28.26 8.83
C PHE A 680 -24.43 29.43 9.66
N LEU A 681 -24.33 30.63 9.08
CA LEU A 681 -23.90 31.83 9.83
C LEU A 681 -24.91 32.32 10.86
N ARG A 682 -26.22 32.07 10.67
CA ARG A 682 -27.25 32.38 11.66
C ARG A 682 -27.22 31.40 12.85
N GLU A 683 -26.96 30.14 12.65
CA GLU A 683 -26.80 29.16 13.73
C GLU A 683 -25.55 29.45 14.57
N LEU A 684 -24.43 29.81 13.96
CA LEU A 684 -23.21 30.21 14.68
C LEU A 684 -23.42 31.48 15.51
N SER A 685 -24.21 32.47 15.03
CA SER A 685 -24.50 33.71 15.76
C SER A 685 -25.49 33.51 16.91
N SER A 686 -26.39 32.51 16.82
CA SER A 686 -27.34 32.16 17.90
C SER A 686 -26.69 31.32 19.00
N GLY A 687 -25.67 30.51 18.68
CA GLY A 687 -24.88 29.77 19.68
C GLY A 687 -24.05 30.67 20.60
N LEU A 688 -23.48 31.74 20.01
CA LEU A 688 -22.67 32.71 20.77
C LEU A 688 -23.46 33.62 21.71
N ARG A 689 -24.79 33.76 21.54
CA ARG A 689 -25.65 34.58 22.40
C ARG A 689 -26.25 33.81 23.58
N ARG A 690 -26.12 32.49 23.66
CA ARG A 690 -26.65 31.68 24.78
C ARG A 690 -25.67 31.48 25.94
N GLU A 691 -24.39 31.79 25.79
CA GLU A 691 -23.38 31.67 26.85
C GLU A 691 -23.24 32.90 27.76
N ASP A 692 -23.89 34.05 27.44
CA ASP A 692 -23.77 35.27 28.23
C ASP A 692 -24.91 35.47 29.25
N SER A 693 -25.78 34.48 29.51
CA SER A 693 -26.92 34.66 30.41
C SER A 693 -26.92 33.79 31.70
N VAL A 694 -25.75 33.26 32.12
CA VAL A 694 -25.63 32.65 33.46
C VAL A 694 -24.46 33.31 34.17
N SER A 695 -24.76 34.42 34.82
CA SER A 695 -23.90 35.04 35.82
C SER A 695 -24.68 35.24 37.09
N GLY A 696 -24.17 34.81 38.17
CA GLY A 696 -24.61 35.20 39.48
C GLY A 696 -24.12 34.31 40.59
N GLY A 697 -23.06 34.74 41.28
CA GLY A 697 -22.84 34.34 42.66
C GLY A 697 -21.46 33.85 43.03
N GLY A 698 -20.57 34.75 43.44
CA GLY A 698 -19.74 34.63 44.65
C GLY A 698 -18.36 34.02 44.57
N GLY A 699 -17.36 34.90 44.69
CA GLY A 699 -16.22 34.69 45.58
C GLY A 699 -14.89 34.17 45.05
N GLY A 700 -13.94 35.10 44.82
CA GLY A 700 -12.57 35.02 45.33
C GLY A 700 -11.52 34.20 44.59
N GLY A 701 -10.49 34.91 44.04
CA GLY A 701 -9.08 34.41 44.01
C GLY A 701 -8.45 34.11 42.66
N GLY A 702 -7.76 35.05 42.13
CA GLY A 702 -6.46 35.10 41.48
C GLY A 702 -6.02 34.13 40.37
N GLY A 703 -5.64 34.72 39.23
CA GLY A 703 -4.47 34.25 38.46
C GLY A 703 -4.71 33.62 37.09
N GLY A 704 -4.59 34.40 36.03
CA GLY A 704 -3.91 33.96 34.82
C GLY A 704 -4.59 33.02 33.84
N ALA A 705 -5.42 33.52 32.93
CA ALA A 705 -5.77 32.81 31.70
C ALA A 705 -6.18 33.77 30.57
N GLY A 706 -5.23 34.55 30.06
CA GLY A 706 -5.44 35.52 28.98
C GLY A 706 -4.97 35.08 27.58
N GLY A 707 -4.38 33.92 27.40
CA GLY A 707 -3.65 33.57 26.19
C GLY A 707 -4.37 32.74 25.13
N LYS A 708 -5.48 32.05 25.47
CA LYS A 708 -6.08 31.10 24.54
C LYS A 708 -7.25 31.62 23.69
N LYS A 709 -7.85 32.75 24.07
CA LYS A 709 -9.02 33.27 23.32
C LYS A 709 -8.64 34.01 22.02
N TRP A 710 -7.42 34.52 21.86
CA TRP A 710 -6.98 35.23 20.66
C TRP A 710 -6.62 34.31 19.49
N LYS A 711 -6.15 33.09 19.71
CA LYS A 711 -5.77 32.15 18.63
C LYS A 711 -6.97 31.60 17.87
N VAL A 712 -8.09 31.38 18.53
CA VAL A 712 -9.32 30.86 17.88
C VAL A 712 -9.99 31.93 17.00
N ALA A 713 -9.98 33.18 17.43
CA ALA A 713 -10.53 34.28 16.64
C ALA A 713 -9.70 34.59 15.37
N ALA A 714 -8.38 34.40 15.40
CA ALA A 714 -7.49 34.60 14.28
C ALA A 714 -7.66 33.51 13.20
N VAL A 715 -7.86 32.23 13.60
CA VAL A 715 -8.07 31.10 12.67
C VAL A 715 -9.42 31.20 11.94
N VAL A 716 -10.50 31.60 12.66
CA VAL A 716 -11.82 31.80 12.04
C VAL A 716 -11.79 32.99 11.07
N GLY A 717 -11.06 34.07 11.37
CA GLY A 717 -10.93 35.21 10.48
C GLY A 717 -10.20 34.90 9.18
N VAL A 718 -9.16 34.07 9.20
CA VAL A 718 -8.37 33.70 8.01
C VAL A 718 -9.16 32.79 7.09
N VAL A 719 -9.95 31.85 7.61
CA VAL A 719 -10.78 30.93 6.78
C VAL A 719 -11.91 31.70 6.07
N VAL A 720 -12.53 32.67 6.74
CA VAL A 720 -13.60 33.49 6.12
C VAL A 720 -13.06 34.42 5.03
N VAL A 721 -11.85 34.98 5.18
CA VAL A 721 -11.24 35.84 4.14
C VAL A 721 -10.77 35.00 2.95
N ALA A 722 -10.26 33.79 3.14
CA ALA A 722 -9.87 32.91 2.05
C ALA A 722 -11.08 32.43 1.20
N ALA A 723 -12.21 32.12 1.83
CA ALA A 723 -13.44 31.73 1.14
C ALA A 723 -14.05 32.88 0.33
N ALA A 724 -14.01 34.10 0.85
CA ALA A 724 -14.49 35.30 0.13
C ALA A 724 -13.61 35.67 -1.09
N ALA A 725 -12.28 35.48 -0.99
CA ALA A 725 -11.36 35.76 -2.10
C ALA A 725 -11.53 34.79 -3.28
N VAL A 726 -11.85 33.51 -3.02
CA VAL A 726 -12.11 32.49 -4.05
C VAL A 726 -13.41 32.78 -4.81
N VAL A 727 -14.45 33.26 -4.16
CA VAL A 727 -15.73 33.58 -4.79
C VAL A 727 -15.63 34.84 -5.65
N VAL A 728 -14.89 35.87 -5.20
CA VAL A 728 -14.72 37.15 -5.97
C VAL A 728 -13.71 36.95 -7.12
N GLY A 729 -12.70 36.09 -6.99
CA GLY A 729 -11.76 35.80 -8.06
C GLY A 729 -12.36 35.04 -9.25
N ARG A 730 -13.40 34.23 -9.03
CA ARG A 730 -14.12 33.52 -10.11
C ARG A 730 -15.15 34.39 -10.85
N ALA A 731 -15.69 35.41 -10.23
CA ALA A 731 -16.65 36.33 -10.86
C ALA A 731 -16.00 37.38 -11.79
N ARG A 732 -14.67 37.52 -11.83
CA ARG A 732 -13.94 38.45 -12.69
C ARG A 732 -13.24 37.81 -13.91
N ARG A 733 -13.43 36.51 -14.15
CA ARG A 733 -12.87 35.77 -15.29
C ARG A 733 -13.93 34.91 -16.02
N GLY A 734 -15.12 35.41 -16.15
CA GLY A 734 -16.17 34.90 -17.03
C GLY A 734 -16.51 35.92 -18.10
#